data_827efa3e1e48c5b9e1a3672dedcc33c7
#
_entry.id   827efa3e1e48c5b9e1a3672dedcc33c7
#
_cell.length_a   1.000
_cell.length_b   1.000
_cell.length_c   1.000
_cell.angle_alpha   90.00
_cell.angle_beta   90.00
_cell.angle_gamma   90.00
#
_symmetry.space_group_name_H-M   'P 1'
#
loop_
_entity.id
_entity.type
_entity.pdbx_description
1 polymer ?
#
loop_
_entity_poly.entity_id
_entity_poly.type
_entity_poly.pdbx_seq_one_letter_code
_entity_poly.pdbx_strand_id
1 'polypeptide(L)'
;MGTTHEELIEQSTFPRKFKRAFLNYYNYGFKSRAQVGASKTTDDDWHRLQHIAGAYLQWSQTENAVRFASMNSQSVPENPFHRAYRFCKHKPLDDPGYFFATMAVLSRRVQLRDEAGIGFDAGDTAYGSLTEQEQQRFVREEDYYYRLDTALKKNTGLSTGDLRLLYGKSLAHQTGKDQNKTANDHLQALADLGFLVCRRNGGKGNKKWSLAPLTMQDLLTQGENAHKDFAVHLADALAFYAGSFTPGTVAALLESRLGAGRDVPFRFQHAYYMQALNDYHLLDLLHAIENGLWCRIKYTHGTAQFETELLVYPLEIRVHGSNGRMFLMYYEPLHRAYTSLRLEFIMDLQYYTAQQVVPALAETAAIQAPADSVLGEVQPTMVATQADIDGDLERSRRSMTYSWGVSTTPNQLWNANQPAPLYRVELELTYDPATEAAFAAGVRAAVGGLGTVESVVNGRLYVRLSVTDTVEMRPWVRSLYGHLVHCTGMDHGGFTIEQDMAALRTVAAPVPPEKAGSFPPRAVWRLPQELAEALDKGENAAFHNQLFHENFSIYYYLMADVFVQLSAAENAVFSSRQKVRNAIEEKLEIALQKYRTQLGTETENALRREIFKLFSGDTFIQETEEDGQKQYVWKFKCAHGVEFYRDVVPLCALELRFLLTLLQDEKARLFFTEAERAVLARLIGGQSCRLQPFPVEYIHRVDRCCAPADVDSAVFSNLLQGIHSGTKMRLTLTGGQTMVYLPIWLLYSSRTGEFRLALQRDGAAAFGLLPLSLIKQARSMEEHFDQAQVRRGFAQWKADTTVGVTVCFYDQKNMADRMLTEFAPWEKVCRFVPADTVGSGIGQYRLTIYYHQSQGEEVARRLLRYGGYFWFAEPDHPLCATITDCMKRQRQRSQRQRLYTEPERSR
;
A
#
# COMPACT_ATOMS: atom_id res chain seq x y z
N MET A 1 -10.28 -8.15 32.35
CA MET A 1 -10.24 -8.02 30.88
C MET A 1 -8.84 -7.54 30.55
N GLY A 2 -7.98 -8.46 30.14
CA GLY A 2 -6.59 -8.12 29.85
C GLY A 2 -6.51 -7.23 28.60
N THR A 3 -5.92 -6.08 28.78
CA THR A 3 -5.49 -5.24 27.65
C THR A 3 -4.54 -6.07 26.81
N THR A 4 -4.94 -6.36 25.61
CA THR A 4 -4.10 -7.03 24.63
C THR A 4 -3.01 -6.04 24.20
N HIS A 5 -1.78 -6.44 24.37
CA HIS A 5 -0.61 -5.62 24.12
C HIS A 5 0.02 -5.96 22.76
N GLU A 6 0.46 -4.97 21.98
CA GLU A 6 1.22 -5.21 20.76
C GLU A 6 2.54 -5.91 21.09
N GLU A 7 2.65 -7.15 20.64
CA GLU A 7 3.93 -7.83 20.66
C GLU A 7 4.74 -7.42 19.44
N LEU A 8 6.05 -7.27 19.61
CA LEU A 8 6.94 -7.11 18.47
C LEU A 8 6.85 -8.31 17.56
N ILE A 9 6.58 -8.08 16.29
CA ILE A 9 6.34 -9.13 15.30
C ILE A 9 7.64 -9.37 14.54
N GLU A 10 8.07 -10.60 14.44
CA GLU A 10 9.22 -10.94 13.61
C GLU A 10 8.91 -10.65 12.13
N GLN A 11 9.80 -9.97 11.45
CA GLN A 11 9.69 -9.61 10.04
C GLN A 11 9.29 -10.79 9.16
N SER A 12 9.90 -11.95 9.36
CA SER A 12 9.62 -13.18 8.58
C SER A 12 8.22 -13.74 8.78
N THR A 13 7.53 -13.41 9.86
CA THR A 13 6.20 -13.95 10.17
C THR A 13 5.09 -12.93 9.97
N PHE A 14 5.42 -11.64 9.84
CA PHE A 14 4.47 -10.55 9.75
C PHE A 14 3.43 -10.72 8.62
N PRO A 15 3.82 -10.86 7.34
CA PRO A 15 2.83 -10.89 6.28
C PRO A 15 1.90 -12.10 6.39
N ARG A 16 2.47 -13.28 6.71
CA ARG A 16 1.72 -14.55 6.79
C ARG A 16 0.63 -14.51 7.85
N LYS A 17 0.97 -14.06 9.06
CA LYS A 17 0.03 -14.04 10.20
C LYS A 17 -1.09 -13.03 9.98
N PHE A 18 -0.75 -11.80 9.64
CA PHE A 18 -1.75 -10.75 9.46
C PHE A 18 -2.61 -10.98 8.22
N LYS A 19 -2.02 -11.33 7.08
CA LYS A 19 -2.76 -11.62 5.86
C LYS A 19 -3.79 -12.71 6.06
N ARG A 20 -3.40 -13.82 6.66
CA ARG A 20 -4.32 -14.94 6.91
C ARG A 20 -5.48 -14.54 7.82
N ALA A 21 -5.19 -13.88 8.93
CA ALA A 21 -6.23 -13.42 9.85
C ALA A 21 -7.16 -12.42 9.16
N PHE A 22 -6.59 -11.45 8.46
CA PHE A 22 -7.37 -10.42 7.79
C PHE A 22 -8.23 -10.97 6.65
N LEU A 23 -7.70 -11.88 5.82
CA LEU A 23 -8.47 -12.57 4.79
C LEU A 23 -9.68 -13.29 5.38
N ASN A 24 -9.48 -13.98 6.49
CA ASN A 24 -10.57 -14.72 7.14
C ASN A 24 -11.68 -13.80 7.66
N TYR A 25 -11.34 -12.67 8.27
CA TYR A 25 -12.32 -11.81 8.93
C TYR A 25 -12.87 -10.70 8.03
N TYR A 26 -12.04 -10.15 7.16
CA TYR A 26 -12.43 -9.01 6.32
C TYR A 26 -13.02 -9.42 4.98
N ASN A 27 -12.31 -10.25 4.20
CA ASN A 27 -12.77 -10.61 2.86
C ASN A 27 -14.01 -11.49 2.89
N TYR A 28 -14.07 -12.45 3.82
CA TYR A 28 -15.15 -13.44 3.87
C TYR A 28 -16.30 -13.06 4.80
N GLY A 29 -16.29 -11.84 5.32
CA GLY A 29 -17.33 -11.36 6.21
C GLY A 29 -17.29 -12.03 7.59
N PHE A 30 -18.41 -12.05 8.27
CA PHE A 30 -18.49 -12.63 9.60
C PHE A 30 -18.23 -14.14 9.56
N LYS A 31 -17.05 -14.55 9.99
CA LYS A 31 -16.79 -15.94 10.33
C LYS A 31 -16.88 -16.11 11.83
N SER A 32 -17.59 -17.16 12.26
CA SER A 32 -17.50 -17.59 13.64
C SER A 32 -16.10 -18.10 13.91
N ARG A 33 -15.69 -18.04 15.17
CA ARG A 33 -14.40 -18.57 15.62
C ARG A 33 -14.24 -20.05 15.24
N ALA A 34 -15.34 -20.83 15.31
CA ALA A 34 -15.35 -22.23 14.89
C ALA A 34 -15.10 -22.43 13.38
N GLN A 35 -15.53 -21.49 12.53
CA GLN A 35 -15.31 -21.55 11.08
C GLN A 35 -13.88 -21.18 10.67
N VAL A 36 -13.18 -20.41 11.49
CA VAL A 36 -11.78 -20.02 11.24
C VAL A 36 -10.81 -21.08 11.79
N GLY A 37 -11.28 -21.91 12.70
CA GLY A 37 -10.50 -22.95 13.40
C GLY A 37 -10.21 -22.54 14.85
N ALA A 38 -10.53 -23.43 15.80
CA ALA A 38 -10.26 -23.23 17.21
C ALA A 38 -8.85 -23.73 17.56
N SER A 39 -7.82 -23.05 17.14
CA SER A 39 -6.44 -23.32 17.52
C SER A 39 -5.83 -22.15 18.28
N LYS A 40 -4.82 -22.39 19.10
CA LYS A 40 -4.06 -21.33 19.77
C LYS A 40 -3.54 -20.29 18.76
N THR A 41 -3.05 -20.74 17.62
CA THR A 41 -2.57 -19.87 16.54
C THR A 41 -3.68 -18.94 16.02
N THR A 42 -4.91 -19.44 15.90
CA THR A 42 -6.06 -18.62 15.48
C THR A 42 -6.41 -17.57 16.52
N ASP A 43 -6.29 -17.91 17.80
CA ASP A 43 -6.51 -16.97 18.91
C ASP A 43 -5.43 -15.88 18.93
N ASP A 44 -4.17 -16.26 18.77
CA ASP A 44 -3.05 -15.30 18.70
C ASP A 44 -3.20 -14.37 17.49
N ASP A 45 -3.56 -14.89 16.32
CA ASP A 45 -3.80 -14.09 15.10
C ASP A 45 -4.99 -13.14 15.28
N TRP A 46 -6.06 -13.60 15.96
CA TRP A 46 -7.20 -12.75 16.33
C TRP A 46 -6.79 -11.63 17.28
N HIS A 47 -6.04 -11.92 18.32
CA HIS A 47 -5.56 -10.92 19.26
C HIS A 47 -4.68 -9.87 18.58
N ARG A 48 -3.77 -10.26 17.71
CA ARG A 48 -2.93 -9.34 16.92
C ARG A 48 -3.78 -8.45 16.01
N LEU A 49 -4.74 -9.04 15.30
CA LEU A 49 -5.63 -8.29 14.42
C LEU A 49 -6.49 -7.31 15.22
N GLN A 50 -7.05 -7.74 16.35
CA GLN A 50 -7.85 -6.90 17.23
C GLN A 50 -7.05 -5.73 17.80
N HIS A 51 -5.78 -5.95 18.08
CA HIS A 51 -4.91 -4.92 18.61
C HIS A 51 -4.67 -3.79 17.60
N ILE A 52 -4.40 -4.14 16.34
CA ILE A 52 -4.14 -3.15 15.28
C ILE A 52 -5.44 -2.49 14.79
N ALA A 53 -6.49 -3.28 14.60
CA ALA A 53 -7.75 -2.84 14.00
C ALA A 53 -8.95 -2.94 14.96
N GLY A 54 -8.72 -3.00 16.26
CA GLY A 54 -9.75 -3.28 17.27
C GLY A 54 -10.87 -2.26 17.34
N ALA A 55 -10.61 -1.01 16.96
CA ALA A 55 -11.65 0.01 16.80
C ALA A 55 -12.70 -0.37 15.74
N TYR A 56 -12.35 -1.25 14.82
CA TYR A 56 -13.17 -1.69 13.69
C TYR A 56 -13.61 -3.16 13.79
N LEU A 57 -13.01 -3.92 14.69
CA LEU A 57 -13.30 -5.33 14.89
C LEU A 57 -14.17 -5.51 16.13
N GLN A 58 -15.41 -5.86 15.90
CA GLN A 58 -16.38 -6.10 16.97
C GLN A 58 -16.78 -7.57 16.97
N TRP A 59 -16.84 -8.15 18.14
CA TRP A 59 -17.43 -9.47 18.32
C TRP A 59 -18.93 -9.32 18.55
N SER A 60 -19.72 -9.90 17.68
CA SER A 60 -21.17 -10.00 17.86
C SER A 60 -21.51 -11.25 18.66
N GLN A 61 -21.95 -11.09 19.89
CA GLN A 61 -22.39 -12.21 20.72
C GLN A 61 -23.64 -12.90 20.16
N THR A 62 -24.57 -12.12 19.58
CA THR A 62 -25.80 -12.64 19.00
C THR A 62 -25.57 -13.46 17.75
N GLU A 63 -24.56 -13.14 16.97
CA GLU A 63 -24.23 -13.81 15.71
C GLU A 63 -23.09 -14.81 15.85
N ASN A 64 -22.43 -14.84 17.02
CA ASN A 64 -21.20 -15.62 17.27
C ASN A 64 -20.18 -15.42 16.15
N ALA A 65 -19.98 -14.17 15.73
CA ALA A 65 -19.17 -13.82 14.58
C ALA A 65 -18.46 -12.48 14.78
N VAL A 66 -17.34 -12.32 14.08
CA VAL A 66 -16.62 -11.05 14.05
C VAL A 66 -17.32 -10.09 13.10
N ARG A 67 -17.63 -8.90 13.58
CA ARG A 67 -18.11 -7.77 12.76
C ARG A 67 -16.94 -6.85 12.49
N PHE A 68 -16.58 -6.69 11.22
CA PHE A 68 -15.72 -5.62 10.80
C PHE A 68 -16.60 -4.38 10.58
N ALA A 69 -16.65 -3.49 11.56
CA ALA A 69 -17.36 -2.23 11.42
C ALA A 69 -16.72 -1.50 10.24
N SER A 70 -17.55 -1.21 9.23
CA SER A 70 -17.06 -0.61 8.00
C SER A 70 -16.29 0.66 8.32
N MET A 71 -15.05 0.72 7.89
CA MET A 71 -14.28 1.94 7.93
C MET A 71 -14.92 3.04 7.08
N ASN A 72 -15.82 2.69 6.17
CA ASN A 72 -16.62 3.66 5.42
C ASN A 72 -17.74 4.31 6.24
N SER A 73 -18.27 3.65 7.28
CA SER A 73 -19.29 4.23 8.15
C SER A 73 -18.70 5.13 9.23
N GLN A 74 -17.50 4.78 9.68
CA GLN A 74 -16.74 5.59 10.62
C GLN A 74 -15.68 6.34 9.85
N SER A 75 -15.65 7.60 9.92
CA SER A 75 -14.69 8.52 9.34
C SER A 75 -13.23 8.20 9.74
N VAL A 76 -12.71 7.04 9.30
CA VAL A 76 -11.33 6.67 9.57
C VAL A 76 -10.44 7.34 8.54
N PRO A 77 -9.52 8.18 8.98
CA PRO A 77 -8.62 8.87 8.09
C PRO A 77 -7.52 7.97 7.52
N GLU A 78 -7.18 6.88 8.20
CA GLU A 78 -5.96 6.12 7.98
C GLU A 78 -6.23 4.61 7.95
N ASN A 79 -5.48 3.90 7.10
CA ASN A 79 -5.46 2.44 7.14
C ASN A 79 -4.73 1.97 8.41
N PRO A 80 -5.38 1.27 9.34
CA PRO A 80 -4.76 0.90 10.62
C PRO A 80 -3.55 -0.01 10.46
N PHE A 81 -3.45 -0.74 9.35
CA PHE A 81 -2.35 -1.68 9.11
C PHE A 81 -1.02 -1.00 8.77
N HIS A 82 -1.01 0.29 8.41
CA HIS A 82 0.23 1.03 8.27
C HIS A 82 1.04 1.06 9.58
N ARG A 83 0.37 1.05 10.72
CA ARG A 83 1.04 1.00 12.03
C ARG A 83 1.79 -0.31 12.27
N ALA A 84 1.32 -1.40 11.70
CA ALA A 84 1.91 -2.73 11.93
C ALA A 84 3.41 -2.76 11.58
N TYR A 85 3.84 -2.01 10.57
CA TYR A 85 5.25 -1.95 10.17
C TYR A 85 6.17 -1.33 11.23
N ARG A 86 5.64 -0.51 12.13
CA ARG A 86 6.42 0.11 13.22
C ARG A 86 6.79 -0.86 14.34
N PHE A 87 6.00 -1.92 14.49
CA PHE A 87 6.16 -2.90 15.59
C PHE A 87 6.89 -4.16 15.16
N CYS A 88 7.57 -4.15 14.00
CA CYS A 88 8.36 -5.29 13.58
C CYS A 88 9.67 -5.39 14.36
N LYS A 89 9.97 -6.61 14.79
CA LYS A 89 11.25 -6.94 15.41
C LYS A 89 12.27 -7.18 14.31
N HIS A 90 13.36 -6.42 14.40
CA HIS A 90 14.46 -6.51 13.42
C HIS A 90 15.37 -7.70 13.72
N LYS A 91 16.04 -8.20 12.69
CA LYS A 91 17.10 -9.18 12.84
C LYS A 91 18.38 -8.53 13.42
N PRO A 92 19.30 -9.33 13.97
CA PRO A 92 20.52 -8.80 14.62
C PRO A 92 21.42 -7.92 13.74
N LEU A 93 21.31 -8.01 12.40
CA LEU A 93 22.03 -7.14 11.48
C LEU A 93 21.48 -5.72 11.44
N ASP A 94 20.23 -5.57 11.88
CA ASP A 94 19.46 -4.36 11.88
C ASP A 94 19.30 -3.91 13.33
N ASP A 95 20.40 -3.57 13.97
CA ASP A 95 20.37 -3.06 15.35
C ASP A 95 20.02 -1.56 15.29
N PRO A 96 18.80 -1.19 15.72
CA PRO A 96 18.33 0.20 15.67
C PRO A 96 19.22 1.13 16.50
N GLY A 97 19.92 0.61 17.52
CA GLY A 97 20.86 1.38 18.31
C GLY A 97 22.09 1.79 17.50
N TYR A 98 22.61 0.92 16.65
CA TYR A 98 23.73 1.26 15.76
C TYR A 98 23.33 2.20 14.63
N PHE A 99 22.16 1.96 14.06
CA PHE A 99 21.60 2.88 13.08
C PHE A 99 21.46 4.28 13.68
N PHE A 100 20.81 4.39 14.85
CA PHE A 100 20.63 5.65 15.57
C PHE A 100 21.97 6.34 15.88
N ALA A 101 22.92 5.62 16.46
CA ALA A 101 24.24 6.17 16.79
C ALA A 101 25.00 6.65 15.54
N THR A 102 24.94 5.89 14.44
CA THR A 102 25.55 6.28 13.16
C THR A 102 24.93 7.57 12.62
N MET A 103 23.60 7.66 12.60
CA MET A 103 22.89 8.86 12.16
C MET A 103 23.22 10.05 13.06
N ALA A 104 23.19 9.87 14.38
CA ALA A 104 23.50 10.91 15.36
C ALA A 104 24.93 11.47 15.20
N VAL A 105 25.93 10.61 14.97
CA VAL A 105 27.30 11.02 14.72
C VAL A 105 27.44 11.81 13.42
N LEU A 106 26.83 11.33 12.35
CA LEU A 106 26.98 11.94 11.03
C LEU A 106 26.10 13.18 10.85
N SER A 107 24.97 13.28 11.58
CA SER A 107 24.04 14.40 11.49
C SER A 107 24.62 15.74 11.94
N ARG A 108 25.52 15.72 12.92
CA ARG A 108 26.22 16.94 13.37
C ARG A 108 26.81 17.75 12.22
N ARG A 109 27.28 17.07 11.20
CA ARG A 109 27.88 17.72 10.05
C ARG A 109 26.85 18.46 9.18
N VAL A 110 25.64 17.97 9.08
CA VAL A 110 24.57 18.63 8.33
C VAL A 110 24.23 19.94 9.02
N GLN A 111 24.03 19.94 10.34
CA GLN A 111 23.74 21.16 11.10
C GLN A 111 24.86 22.20 11.04
N LEU A 112 26.11 21.77 11.22
CA LEU A 112 27.24 22.70 11.10
C LEU A 112 27.42 23.30 9.70
N ARG A 113 26.96 22.61 8.67
CA ARG A 113 26.91 23.13 7.31
C ARG A 113 25.82 24.17 7.12
N ASP A 114 24.64 23.96 7.73
CA ASP A 114 23.50 24.85 7.60
C ASP A 114 23.67 26.11 8.47
N GLU A 115 24.18 25.98 9.70
CA GLU A 115 24.46 27.10 10.58
C GLU A 115 25.59 28.00 10.06
N ALA A 116 26.56 27.45 9.39
CA ALA A 116 27.70 28.20 8.89
C ALA A 116 27.42 28.97 7.59
N GLY A 117 26.41 28.59 6.75
CA GLY A 117 26.13 29.22 5.44
C GLY A 117 27.38 29.44 4.56
N ILE A 118 28.53 29.15 5.10
CA ILE A 118 29.90 29.36 4.62
C ILE A 118 30.73 28.18 5.08
N GLY A 119 31.58 27.67 4.21
CA GLY A 119 32.46 26.57 4.56
C GLY A 119 33.15 26.79 5.93
N PHE A 120 33.20 25.80 6.64
CA PHE A 120 33.70 25.39 7.95
C PHE A 120 34.88 26.15 8.61
N ASP A 121 34.93 27.44 8.64
CA ASP A 121 36.01 28.20 9.29
C ASP A 121 35.59 28.88 10.60
N ALA A 122 34.32 28.83 11.00
CA ALA A 122 33.82 29.60 12.14
C ALA A 122 33.70 28.84 13.46
N GLY A 123 34.03 27.53 13.51
CA GLY A 123 33.82 26.72 14.72
C GLY A 123 35.05 26.52 15.61
N ASP A 124 36.13 27.23 15.37
CA ASP A 124 37.44 26.91 15.94
C ASP A 124 37.72 27.40 17.35
N THR A 125 36.76 28.02 18.04
CA THR A 125 37.07 28.69 19.31
C THR A 125 37.15 27.76 20.51
N ALA A 126 36.52 26.61 20.53
CA ALA A 126 36.55 25.74 21.72
C ALA A 126 37.73 24.77 21.73
N TYR A 127 38.12 24.23 20.57
CA TYR A 127 39.24 23.28 20.48
C TYR A 127 40.61 23.99 20.30
N GLY A 128 40.63 25.09 19.62
CA GLY A 128 41.84 25.93 19.46
C GLY A 128 42.25 26.65 20.74
N SER A 129 41.36 26.69 21.77
CA SER A 129 41.71 27.25 23.09
C SER A 129 42.39 26.25 24.02
N LEU A 130 42.44 24.97 23.68
CA LEU A 130 43.16 23.96 24.47
C LEU A 130 44.65 24.06 24.22
N THR A 131 45.44 23.95 25.28
CA THR A 131 46.87 23.86 25.16
C THR A 131 47.30 22.58 24.42
N GLU A 132 48.47 22.62 23.80
CA GLU A 132 49.02 21.49 23.03
C GLU A 132 49.15 20.20 23.87
N GLN A 133 49.36 20.33 25.17
CA GLN A 133 49.34 19.22 26.13
C GLN A 133 47.96 18.67 26.41
N GLU A 134 46.94 19.52 26.49
CA GLU A 134 45.54 19.10 26.65
C GLU A 134 45.04 18.44 25.37
N GLN A 135 45.40 18.98 24.22
CA GLN A 135 45.13 18.35 22.95
C GLN A 135 45.80 16.97 22.81
N GLN A 136 47.06 16.83 23.25
CA GLN A 136 47.76 15.54 23.24
C GLN A 136 47.23 14.55 24.29
N ARG A 137 46.77 15.02 25.43
CA ARG A 137 46.10 14.21 26.47
C ARG A 137 44.76 13.73 25.98
N PHE A 138 44.02 14.60 25.36
CA PHE A 138 42.74 14.29 24.70
C PHE A 138 42.91 13.25 23.57
N VAL A 139 44.00 13.37 22.80
CA VAL A 139 44.36 12.40 21.73
C VAL A 139 44.72 11.03 22.30
N ARG A 140 45.35 10.93 23.46
CA ARG A 140 45.73 9.64 24.07
C ARG A 140 44.56 8.92 24.73
N GLU A 141 43.66 9.65 25.35
CA GLU A 141 42.55 9.08 26.08
C GLU A 141 41.29 8.92 25.17
N GLU A 142 41.18 9.75 24.14
CA GLU A 142 40.02 9.79 23.24
C GLU A 142 40.39 9.97 21.77
N ASP A 143 41.48 9.37 21.32
CA ASP A 143 42.03 9.43 19.94
C ASP A 143 40.95 9.20 18.84
N TYR A 144 39.97 8.38 19.15
CA TYR A 144 38.81 8.13 18.27
C TYR A 144 37.93 9.37 18.08
N TYR A 145 37.50 10.00 19.16
CA TYR A 145 36.60 11.16 19.11
C TYR A 145 37.29 12.39 18.52
N TYR A 146 38.60 12.51 18.77
CA TYR A 146 39.43 13.54 18.15
C TYR A 146 39.51 13.38 16.62
N ARG A 147 39.73 12.16 16.16
CA ARG A 147 39.76 11.86 14.73
C ARG A 147 38.39 12.06 14.09
N LEU A 148 37.34 11.69 14.79
CA LEU A 148 35.97 11.87 14.38
C LEU A 148 35.67 13.37 14.22
N ASP A 149 35.97 14.17 15.23
CA ASP A 149 35.77 15.62 15.23
C ASP A 149 36.61 16.32 14.15
N THR A 150 37.89 15.92 14.02
CA THR A 150 38.77 16.42 12.95
C THR A 150 38.27 16.06 11.55
N ALA A 151 37.76 14.86 11.36
CA ALA A 151 37.18 14.44 10.07
C ALA A 151 35.87 15.16 9.75
N LEU A 152 35.08 15.42 10.75
CA LEU A 152 33.88 16.23 10.64
C LEU A 152 34.21 17.69 10.27
N LYS A 153 35.14 18.29 10.95
CA LYS A 153 35.65 19.67 10.66
C LYS A 153 36.21 19.83 9.25
N LYS A 154 36.95 18.83 8.75
CA LYS A 154 37.52 18.85 7.38
C LYS A 154 36.54 18.54 6.27
N ASN A 155 35.30 18.32 6.55
CA ASN A 155 34.25 17.99 5.56
C ASN A 155 34.61 16.78 4.65
N THR A 156 35.40 15.84 5.09
CA THR A 156 35.96 14.74 4.30
C THR A 156 35.18 13.43 4.43
N GLY A 157 34.14 13.37 5.28
CA GLY A 157 33.46 12.15 5.67
C GLY A 157 34.29 11.33 6.69
N LEU A 158 33.66 10.34 7.31
CA LEU A 158 34.31 9.46 8.29
C LEU A 158 34.74 8.15 7.63
N SER A 159 35.87 7.61 8.05
CA SER A 159 36.32 6.30 7.59
C SER A 159 35.55 5.18 8.29
N THR A 160 35.55 3.99 7.70
CA THR A 160 34.99 2.79 8.34
C THR A 160 35.64 2.54 9.72
N GLY A 161 36.94 2.82 9.84
CA GLY A 161 37.67 2.70 11.10
C GLY A 161 37.18 3.67 12.17
N ASP A 162 36.82 4.90 11.78
CA ASP A 162 36.29 5.92 12.69
C ASP A 162 34.89 5.53 13.21
N LEU A 163 34.07 4.95 12.36
CA LEU A 163 32.70 4.54 12.71
C LEU A 163 32.62 3.17 13.40
N ARG A 164 33.67 2.34 13.28
CA ARG A 164 33.73 0.99 13.86
C ARG A 164 33.41 0.93 15.35
N LEU A 165 33.84 1.92 16.11
CA LEU A 165 33.64 1.93 17.57
C LEU A 165 32.17 2.13 17.97
N LEU A 166 31.30 2.60 17.06
CA LEU A 166 29.87 2.66 17.27
C LEU A 166 29.26 1.27 17.37
N TYR A 167 29.82 0.29 16.69
CA TYR A 167 29.36 -1.11 16.71
C TYR A 167 29.84 -1.88 17.97
N GLY A 168 30.63 -1.25 18.81
CA GLY A 168 30.91 -1.58 20.19
C GLY A 168 31.10 -3.06 20.56
N LYS A 169 30.48 -3.44 21.66
CA LYS A 169 30.61 -4.78 22.26
C LYS A 169 30.09 -5.95 21.42
N SER A 170 29.18 -5.71 20.46
CA SER A 170 28.70 -6.78 19.57
C SER A 170 29.81 -7.37 18.70
N LEU A 171 30.88 -6.60 18.44
CA LEU A 171 32.04 -7.05 17.68
C LEU A 171 33.21 -7.45 18.57
N ALA A 172 33.09 -7.41 19.89
CA ALA A 172 34.20 -7.66 20.82
C ALA A 172 34.82 -9.06 20.70
N HIS A 173 34.11 -10.03 20.16
CA HIS A 173 34.58 -11.39 19.92
C HIS A 173 35.23 -11.58 18.55
N GLN A 174 35.24 -10.57 17.69
CA GLN A 174 35.83 -10.66 16.35
C GLN A 174 37.24 -10.08 16.30
N THR A 175 38.06 -10.55 15.35
CA THR A 175 39.34 -9.96 15.08
C THR A 175 39.22 -8.56 14.49
N GLY A 176 40.24 -7.71 14.60
CA GLY A 176 40.16 -6.34 14.06
C GLY A 176 39.90 -6.27 12.54
N LYS A 177 40.26 -7.33 11.77
CA LYS A 177 39.91 -7.45 10.36
C LYS A 177 38.41 -7.74 10.16
N ASP A 178 37.90 -8.66 10.93
CA ASP A 178 36.48 -9.08 10.84
C ASP A 178 35.56 -7.96 11.31
N GLN A 179 35.97 -7.24 12.38
CA GLN A 179 35.22 -6.04 12.83
C GLN A 179 35.12 -4.95 11.75
N ASN A 180 36.24 -4.69 11.02
CA ASN A 180 36.22 -3.72 9.93
C ASN A 180 35.35 -4.18 8.75
N LYS A 181 35.35 -5.49 8.46
CA LYS A 181 34.49 -6.06 7.43
C LYS A 181 33.00 -5.86 7.79
N THR A 182 32.61 -6.29 8.97
CA THR A 182 31.21 -6.14 9.44
C THR A 182 30.78 -4.68 9.46
N ALA A 183 31.59 -3.76 10.00
CA ALA A 183 31.26 -2.34 9.98
C ALA A 183 31.15 -1.78 8.55
N ASN A 184 32.01 -2.22 7.62
CA ASN A 184 31.93 -1.80 6.23
C ASN A 184 30.66 -2.35 5.54
N ASP A 185 30.30 -3.58 5.83
CA ASP A 185 29.11 -4.21 5.24
C ASP A 185 27.83 -3.50 5.73
N HIS A 186 27.75 -3.14 7.02
CA HIS A 186 26.65 -2.32 7.55
C HIS A 186 26.58 -0.93 6.91
N LEU A 187 27.71 -0.23 6.83
CA LEU A 187 27.76 1.09 6.22
C LEU A 187 27.43 1.04 4.72
N GLN A 188 27.84 -0.03 4.04
CA GLN A 188 27.48 -0.24 2.65
C GLN A 188 25.98 -0.47 2.49
N ALA A 189 25.37 -1.28 3.34
CA ALA A 189 23.92 -1.49 3.35
C ALA A 189 23.16 -0.18 3.56
N LEU A 190 23.61 0.68 4.49
CA LEU A 190 23.01 2.00 4.69
C LEU A 190 23.18 2.94 3.48
N ALA A 191 24.29 2.81 2.75
CA ALA A 191 24.49 3.56 1.51
C ALA A 191 23.61 3.03 0.37
N ASP A 192 23.44 1.73 0.27
CA ASP A 192 22.56 1.09 -0.71
C ASP A 192 21.07 1.45 -0.45
N LEU A 193 20.72 1.65 0.81
CA LEU A 193 19.40 2.14 1.23
C LEU A 193 19.23 3.66 1.03
N GLY A 194 20.30 4.37 0.66
CA GLY A 194 20.25 5.79 0.36
C GLY A 194 20.46 6.73 1.56
N PHE A 195 20.76 6.21 2.76
CA PHE A 195 21.04 7.06 3.93
C PHE A 195 22.44 7.66 3.92
N LEU A 196 23.39 6.95 3.32
CA LEU A 196 24.80 7.37 3.28
C LEU A 196 25.30 7.55 1.85
N VAL A 197 26.32 8.38 1.72
CA VAL A 197 27.11 8.51 0.50
C VAL A 197 28.51 8.01 0.78
N CYS A 198 28.98 7.05 -0.03
CA CYS A 198 30.34 6.53 0.03
C CYS A 198 31.22 7.22 -1.02
N ARG A 199 32.29 7.88 -0.57
CA ARG A 199 33.30 8.45 -1.46
C ARG A 199 34.61 7.67 -1.31
N ARG A 200 35.28 7.40 -2.44
CA ARG A 200 36.61 6.77 -2.48
C ARG A 200 37.61 7.79 -3.00
N ASN A 201 38.68 8.03 -2.25
CA ASN A 201 39.78 8.88 -2.70
C ASN A 201 40.82 8.00 -3.42
N GLY A 202 40.76 7.95 -4.77
CA GLY A 202 41.64 7.13 -5.59
C GLY A 202 41.23 5.63 -5.65
N GLY A 203 41.79 4.88 -6.58
CA GLY A 203 41.34 3.51 -6.89
C GLY A 203 41.53 2.45 -5.77
N LYS A 204 42.41 2.69 -4.77
CA LYS A 204 42.56 1.85 -3.57
C LYS A 204 42.41 2.63 -2.27
N GLY A 205 41.85 3.87 -2.31
CA GLY A 205 41.69 4.73 -1.16
C GLY A 205 40.66 4.24 -0.15
N ASN A 206 40.82 4.65 1.12
CA ASN A 206 39.86 4.36 2.18
C ASN A 206 38.47 4.96 1.83
N LYS A 207 37.43 4.17 2.03
CA LYS A 207 36.06 4.63 1.93
C LYS A 207 35.79 5.72 2.97
N LYS A 208 35.13 6.79 2.57
CA LYS A 208 34.64 7.86 3.42
C LYS A 208 33.10 7.92 3.33
N TRP A 209 32.48 8.00 4.48
CA TRP A 209 31.03 7.96 4.64
C TRP A 209 30.50 9.31 5.10
N SER A 210 29.43 9.76 4.52
CA SER A 210 28.69 10.96 4.93
C SER A 210 27.19 10.71 4.79
N LEU A 211 26.37 11.51 5.48
CA LEU A 211 24.93 11.44 5.27
C LEU A 211 24.56 11.81 3.82
N ALA A 212 23.49 11.22 3.32
CA ALA A 212 22.86 11.67 2.10
C ALA A 212 22.38 13.13 2.28
N PRO A 213 22.43 13.94 1.21
CA PRO A 213 22.30 15.40 1.35
C PRO A 213 20.87 15.88 1.60
N LEU A 214 19.82 15.07 1.38
CA LEU A 214 18.45 15.49 1.51
C LEU A 214 17.78 14.91 2.75
N THR A 215 17.45 15.78 3.69
CA THR A 215 16.64 15.48 4.86
C THR A 215 15.21 15.94 4.66
N MET A 216 14.28 15.54 5.53
CA MET A 216 12.93 16.08 5.53
C MET A 216 12.93 17.58 5.82
N GLN A 217 13.81 18.06 6.71
CA GLN A 217 13.94 19.48 7.02
C GLN A 217 14.41 20.30 5.80
N ASP A 218 15.40 19.79 5.04
CA ASP A 218 15.83 20.44 3.79
C ASP A 218 14.68 20.55 2.79
N LEU A 219 13.91 19.47 2.68
CA LEU A 219 12.77 19.40 1.77
C LEU A 219 11.71 20.44 2.15
N LEU A 220 11.38 20.55 3.43
CA LEU A 220 10.43 21.53 3.95
C LEU A 220 10.94 22.96 3.75
N THR A 221 12.17 23.26 4.16
CA THR A 221 12.75 24.60 4.04
C THR A 221 12.80 25.07 2.58
N GLN A 222 13.24 24.20 1.66
CA GLN A 222 13.27 24.54 0.24
C GLN A 222 11.87 24.65 -0.38
N GLY A 223 10.92 23.84 0.08
CA GLY A 223 9.52 23.92 -0.35
C GLY A 223 8.84 25.19 0.15
N GLU A 224 9.05 25.58 1.39
CA GLU A 224 8.52 26.82 1.98
C GLU A 224 9.06 28.08 1.30
N ASN A 225 10.30 28.05 0.81
CA ASN A 225 10.84 29.10 -0.04
C ASN A 225 10.06 29.27 -1.37
N ALA A 226 9.45 28.20 -1.87
CA ALA A 226 8.60 28.24 -3.06
C ALA A 226 7.16 28.63 -2.72
N HIS A 227 6.63 28.17 -1.60
CA HIS A 227 5.29 28.48 -1.11
C HIS A 227 5.19 28.29 0.41
N LYS A 228 4.75 29.32 1.14
CA LYS A 228 4.68 29.34 2.62
C LYS A 228 3.89 28.16 3.25
N ASP A 229 2.91 27.61 2.53
CA ASP A 229 2.05 26.54 3.01
C ASP A 229 2.52 25.15 2.54
N PHE A 230 3.73 25.03 2.01
CA PHE A 230 4.27 23.80 1.44
C PHE A 230 4.20 22.60 2.41
N ALA A 231 4.54 22.82 3.68
CA ALA A 231 4.48 21.76 4.70
C ALA A 231 3.05 21.20 4.86
N VAL A 232 2.02 22.06 4.77
CA VAL A 232 0.61 21.64 4.81
C VAL A 232 0.26 20.87 3.54
N HIS A 233 0.64 21.38 2.38
CA HIS A 233 0.39 20.73 1.09
C HIS A 233 1.05 19.34 1.00
N LEU A 234 2.29 19.22 1.49
CA LEU A 234 2.98 17.93 1.55
C LEU A 234 2.28 16.96 2.49
N ALA A 235 1.87 17.42 3.68
CA ALA A 235 1.17 16.58 4.63
C ALA A 235 -0.18 16.09 4.08
N ASP A 236 -0.95 16.98 3.46
CA ASP A 236 -2.23 16.63 2.85
C ASP A 236 -2.05 15.64 1.68
N ALA A 237 -1.03 15.86 0.84
CA ALA A 237 -0.68 14.94 -0.23
C ALA A 237 -0.33 13.55 0.32
N LEU A 238 0.56 13.46 1.31
CA LEU A 238 0.97 12.19 1.91
C LEU A 238 -0.20 11.47 2.56
N ALA A 239 -1.06 12.17 3.29
CA ALA A 239 -2.27 11.61 3.89
C ALA A 239 -3.24 11.07 2.82
N PHE A 240 -3.39 11.79 1.71
CA PHE A 240 -4.21 11.33 0.57
C PHE A 240 -3.61 10.10 -0.09
N TYR A 241 -2.31 10.13 -0.40
CA TYR A 241 -1.65 9.03 -1.09
C TYR A 241 -1.50 7.77 -0.22
N ALA A 242 -1.43 7.90 1.10
CA ALA A 242 -1.48 6.78 2.03
C ALA A 242 -2.76 5.94 1.88
N GLY A 243 -3.89 6.57 1.60
CA GLY A 243 -5.19 5.88 1.43
C GLY A 243 -5.57 5.53 0.00
N SER A 244 -4.93 6.14 -1.01
CA SER A 244 -5.38 6.05 -2.41
C SER A 244 -4.35 5.51 -3.39
N PHE A 245 -3.12 5.29 -2.97
CA PHE A 245 -2.00 4.93 -3.85
C PHE A 245 -1.25 3.70 -3.37
N THR A 246 -0.32 3.19 -4.16
CA THR A 246 0.45 1.99 -3.90
C THR A 246 1.94 2.25 -4.21
N PRO A 247 2.86 2.07 -3.27
CA PRO A 247 2.68 1.56 -1.89
C PRO A 247 2.27 2.67 -0.89
N GLY A 248 1.02 2.62 -0.40
CA GLY A 248 0.47 3.64 0.52
C GLY A 248 1.15 3.68 1.88
N THR A 249 1.71 2.56 2.33
CA THR A 249 2.45 2.48 3.59
C THR A 249 3.64 3.45 3.62
N VAL A 250 4.33 3.64 2.50
CA VAL A 250 5.46 4.58 2.42
C VAL A 250 5.00 6.02 2.64
N ALA A 251 3.85 6.40 2.07
CA ALA A 251 3.26 7.72 2.32
C ALA A 251 2.93 7.93 3.80
N ALA A 252 2.30 6.94 4.45
CA ALA A 252 1.96 7.00 5.87
C ALA A 252 3.20 7.09 6.77
N LEU A 253 4.28 6.41 6.40
CA LEU A 253 5.55 6.49 7.12
C LEU A 253 6.22 7.86 6.93
N LEU A 254 6.20 8.42 5.72
CA LEU A 254 6.67 9.78 5.46
C LEU A 254 5.84 10.83 6.21
N GLU A 255 4.51 10.72 6.19
CA GLU A 255 3.62 11.61 6.93
C GLU A 255 3.96 11.62 8.43
N SER A 256 4.28 10.47 9.00
CA SER A 256 4.66 10.37 10.40
C SER A 256 5.94 11.14 10.76
N ARG A 257 6.80 11.45 9.79
CA ARG A 257 7.99 12.32 9.98
C ARG A 257 7.63 13.79 10.09
N LEU A 258 6.47 14.21 9.56
CA LEU A 258 5.97 15.60 9.66
C LEU A 258 5.33 15.92 11.02
N GLY A 259 5.23 14.94 11.91
CA GLY A 259 4.66 15.09 13.26
C GLY A 259 3.26 14.48 13.40
N ALA A 260 3.00 13.90 14.56
CA ALA A 260 1.74 13.22 14.85
C ALA A 260 0.60 14.22 15.18
N GLY A 261 -0.63 13.85 14.84
CA GLY A 261 -1.84 14.49 15.38
C GLY A 261 -2.54 15.49 14.47
N ARG A 262 -2.21 15.55 13.19
CA ARG A 262 -2.97 16.37 12.24
C ARG A 262 -4.33 15.74 11.96
N ASP A 263 -5.35 16.58 11.89
CA ASP A 263 -6.67 16.16 11.43
C ASP A 263 -6.63 16.01 9.91
N VAL A 264 -6.80 14.78 9.43
CA VAL A 264 -6.73 14.46 7.99
C VAL A 264 -8.05 14.88 7.33
N PRO A 265 -8.00 15.77 6.31
CA PRO A 265 -9.21 16.28 5.66
C PRO A 265 -9.87 15.26 4.71
N PHE A 266 -9.25 14.10 4.50
CA PHE A 266 -9.72 13.08 3.57
C PHE A 266 -10.41 11.92 4.26
N ARG A 267 -11.38 11.35 3.54
CA ARG A 267 -11.99 10.04 3.84
C ARG A 267 -12.10 9.25 2.55
N PHE A 268 -11.86 7.95 2.64
CA PHE A 268 -11.79 7.09 1.46
C PHE A 268 -13.04 6.22 1.39
N GLN A 269 -13.70 6.25 0.23
CA GLN A 269 -14.75 5.32 -0.11
C GLN A 269 -14.14 4.16 -0.90
N HIS A 270 -14.61 2.93 -0.63
CA HIS A 270 -14.16 1.74 -1.32
C HIS A 270 -12.67 1.40 -1.16
N ALA A 271 -12.03 1.90 -0.09
CA ALA A 271 -10.65 1.57 0.20
C ALA A 271 -10.49 0.06 0.48
N TYR A 272 -9.46 -0.53 -0.13
CA TYR A 272 -9.10 -1.93 0.11
C TYR A 272 -7.97 -2.00 1.14
N TYR A 273 -8.33 -2.18 2.39
CA TYR A 273 -7.38 -2.09 3.52
C TYR A 273 -6.28 -3.15 3.52
N MET A 274 -6.51 -4.28 2.84
CA MET A 274 -5.50 -5.31 2.62
C MET A 274 -4.28 -4.78 1.86
N GLN A 275 -4.42 -3.68 1.15
CA GLN A 275 -3.34 -3.05 0.37
C GLN A 275 -2.11 -2.79 1.23
N ALA A 276 -2.26 -2.25 2.44
CA ALA A 276 -1.15 -1.99 3.35
C ALA A 276 -0.38 -3.27 3.73
N LEU A 277 -1.07 -4.39 3.91
CA LEU A 277 -0.43 -5.69 4.18
C LEU A 277 0.25 -6.29 2.95
N ASN A 278 -0.17 -5.88 1.75
CA ASN A 278 0.44 -6.31 0.49
C ASN A 278 1.70 -5.51 0.15
N ASP A 279 1.85 -4.29 0.65
CA ASP A 279 3.00 -3.42 0.36
C ASP A 279 4.35 -4.11 0.64
N TYR A 280 4.41 -5.01 1.63
CA TYR A 280 5.59 -5.81 1.90
C TYR A 280 6.02 -6.66 0.69
N HIS A 281 5.13 -7.55 0.22
CA HIS A 281 5.45 -8.39 -0.94
C HIS A 281 5.47 -7.60 -2.25
N LEU A 282 4.78 -6.47 -2.30
CA LEU A 282 4.90 -5.57 -3.44
C LEU A 282 6.34 -5.11 -3.64
N LEU A 283 6.99 -4.61 -2.59
CA LEU A 283 8.38 -4.15 -2.68
C LEU A 283 9.35 -5.29 -3.00
N ASP A 284 9.12 -6.47 -2.42
CA ASP A 284 9.89 -7.67 -2.75
C ASP A 284 9.79 -8.02 -4.25
N LEU A 285 8.58 -7.99 -4.79
CA LEU A 285 8.34 -8.32 -6.21
C LEU A 285 8.86 -7.23 -7.15
N LEU A 286 8.72 -5.96 -6.78
CA LEU A 286 9.30 -4.86 -7.56
C LEU A 286 10.83 -4.98 -7.63
N HIS A 287 11.47 -5.34 -6.51
CA HIS A 287 12.91 -5.65 -6.51
C HIS A 287 13.25 -6.79 -7.47
N ALA A 288 12.47 -7.86 -7.46
CA ALA A 288 12.69 -8.99 -8.36
C ALA A 288 12.51 -8.61 -9.83
N ILE A 289 11.47 -7.86 -10.17
CA ILE A 289 11.19 -7.37 -11.53
C ILE A 289 12.35 -6.50 -12.04
N GLU A 290 12.81 -5.56 -11.23
CA GLU A 290 13.84 -4.60 -11.61
C GLU A 290 15.23 -5.24 -11.79
N ASN A 291 15.49 -6.31 -11.05
CA ASN A 291 16.77 -7.02 -11.10
C ASN A 291 16.72 -8.31 -11.93
N GLY A 292 15.60 -8.61 -12.58
CA GLY A 292 15.44 -9.80 -13.41
C GLY A 292 15.61 -11.12 -12.62
N LEU A 293 15.13 -11.13 -11.37
CA LEU A 293 15.24 -12.29 -10.48
C LEU A 293 14.05 -13.22 -10.64
N TRP A 294 14.29 -14.49 -10.49
CA TRP A 294 13.28 -15.51 -10.33
C TRP A 294 12.81 -15.57 -8.88
N CYS A 295 11.54 -15.95 -8.69
CA CYS A 295 10.94 -16.06 -7.37
C CYS A 295 10.37 -17.46 -7.14
N ARG A 296 10.71 -18.07 -6.01
CA ARG A 296 9.97 -19.20 -5.44
C ARG A 296 8.97 -18.63 -4.45
N ILE A 297 7.70 -18.79 -4.75
CA ILE A 297 6.61 -18.18 -4.01
C ILE A 297 5.82 -19.25 -3.27
N LYS A 298 5.65 -19.10 -1.95
CA LYS A 298 4.66 -19.83 -1.18
C LYS A 298 3.33 -19.11 -1.27
N TYR A 299 2.33 -19.80 -1.77
CA TYR A 299 1.04 -19.24 -2.10
C TYR A 299 -0.09 -20.05 -1.48
N THR A 300 -1.07 -19.36 -0.90
CA THR A 300 -2.28 -20.00 -0.37
C THR A 300 -3.46 -19.73 -1.30
N HIS A 301 -4.30 -20.75 -1.51
CA HIS A 301 -5.51 -20.58 -2.31
C HIS A 301 -6.71 -20.24 -1.43
N GLY A 302 -7.19 -19.00 -1.52
CA GLY A 302 -8.51 -18.52 -1.08
C GLY A 302 -9.02 -19.11 0.25
N THR A 303 -10.16 -19.76 0.19
CA THR A 303 -10.76 -20.48 1.32
C THR A 303 -10.11 -21.84 1.57
N ALA A 304 -9.37 -22.36 0.60
CA ALA A 304 -8.66 -23.63 0.75
C ALA A 304 -7.36 -23.42 1.53
N GLN A 305 -7.17 -24.18 2.58
CA GLN A 305 -5.97 -24.10 3.42
C GLN A 305 -4.73 -24.76 2.76
N PHE A 306 -4.69 -24.82 1.44
CA PHE A 306 -3.58 -25.41 0.70
C PHE A 306 -2.49 -24.38 0.48
N GLU A 307 -1.32 -24.64 1.02
CA GLU A 307 -0.09 -23.96 0.61
C GLU A 307 0.47 -24.69 -0.62
N THR A 308 0.86 -23.93 -1.62
CA THR A 308 1.58 -24.40 -2.80
C THR A 308 2.83 -23.57 -3.02
N GLU A 309 3.83 -24.18 -3.64
CA GLU A 309 5.04 -23.48 -4.06
C GLU A 309 5.08 -23.38 -5.57
N LEU A 310 5.44 -22.21 -6.06
CA LEU A 310 5.54 -21.89 -7.48
C LEU A 310 6.93 -21.32 -7.76
N LEU A 311 7.53 -21.73 -8.88
CA LEU A 311 8.69 -21.02 -9.44
C LEU A 311 8.18 -20.12 -10.55
N VAL A 312 8.47 -18.82 -10.45
CA VAL A 312 7.94 -17.81 -11.36
C VAL A 312 9.01 -16.79 -11.75
N TYR A 313 8.89 -16.26 -12.95
CA TYR A 313 9.58 -15.05 -13.35
C TYR A 313 8.60 -13.89 -13.30
N PRO A 314 8.74 -12.93 -12.36
CA PRO A 314 7.84 -11.81 -12.21
C PRO A 314 8.00 -10.84 -13.39
N LEU A 315 6.88 -10.38 -13.96
CA LEU A 315 6.86 -9.53 -15.15
C LEU A 315 6.39 -8.10 -14.80
N GLU A 316 5.27 -7.99 -14.11
CA GLU A 316 4.60 -6.72 -13.88
C GLU A 316 3.65 -6.81 -12.68
N ILE A 317 3.48 -5.70 -11.96
CA ILE A 317 2.46 -5.54 -10.92
C ILE A 317 1.30 -4.75 -11.49
N ARG A 318 0.09 -5.32 -11.41
CA ARG A 318 -1.15 -4.66 -11.78
C ARG A 318 -2.03 -4.41 -10.57
N VAL A 319 -2.53 -3.19 -10.48
CA VAL A 319 -3.51 -2.81 -9.46
C VAL A 319 -4.88 -2.66 -10.12
N HIS A 320 -5.84 -3.43 -9.64
CA HIS A 320 -7.19 -3.38 -10.15
C HIS A 320 -7.91 -2.12 -9.62
N GLY A 321 -8.17 -1.15 -10.49
CA GLY A 321 -8.70 0.17 -10.10
C GLY A 321 -10.06 0.15 -9.42
N SER A 322 -10.89 -0.89 -9.65
CA SER A 322 -12.24 -0.95 -9.05
C SER A 322 -12.26 -1.49 -7.62
N ASN A 323 -11.28 -2.26 -7.20
CA ASN A 323 -11.25 -2.89 -5.88
C ASN A 323 -9.92 -2.77 -5.14
N GLY A 324 -8.90 -2.13 -5.74
CA GLY A 324 -7.59 -1.92 -5.13
C GLY A 324 -6.73 -3.18 -4.99
N ARG A 325 -7.13 -4.31 -5.55
CA ARG A 325 -6.35 -5.55 -5.49
C ARG A 325 -5.11 -5.47 -6.34
N MET A 326 -4.06 -6.07 -5.85
CA MET A 326 -2.77 -6.18 -6.52
C MET A 326 -2.57 -7.59 -7.08
N PHE A 327 -2.09 -7.64 -8.31
CA PHE A 327 -1.79 -8.87 -9.02
C PHE A 327 -0.36 -8.84 -9.53
N LEU A 328 0.34 -9.96 -9.34
CA LEU A 328 1.59 -10.22 -10.03
C LEU A 328 1.27 -10.91 -11.36
N MET A 329 1.66 -10.31 -12.46
CA MET A 329 1.74 -10.98 -13.76
C MET A 329 3.08 -11.68 -13.84
N TYR A 330 3.08 -12.97 -14.16
CA TYR A 330 4.30 -13.76 -14.13
C TYR A 330 4.34 -14.82 -15.24
N TYR A 331 5.54 -15.22 -15.60
CA TYR A 331 5.82 -16.36 -16.43
C TYR A 331 6.11 -17.59 -15.56
N GLU A 332 5.48 -18.71 -15.91
CA GLU A 332 5.65 -20.00 -15.26
C GLU A 332 6.37 -20.96 -16.24
N PRO A 333 7.59 -21.44 -15.89
CA PRO A 333 8.43 -22.14 -16.83
C PRO A 333 8.01 -23.60 -17.09
N LEU A 334 7.39 -24.28 -16.14
CA LEU A 334 7.04 -25.69 -16.26
C LEU A 334 5.95 -25.95 -17.29
N HIS A 335 5.02 -25.02 -17.45
CA HIS A 335 3.92 -25.08 -18.40
C HIS A 335 4.07 -24.07 -19.54
N ARG A 336 5.19 -23.33 -19.55
CA ARG A 336 5.46 -22.26 -20.53
C ARG A 336 4.26 -21.33 -20.69
N ALA A 337 3.71 -20.93 -19.55
CA ALA A 337 2.51 -20.14 -19.51
C ALA A 337 2.75 -18.79 -18.81
N TYR A 338 2.06 -17.77 -19.27
CA TYR A 338 1.97 -16.54 -18.47
C TYR A 338 0.59 -16.46 -17.80
N THR A 339 0.58 -16.03 -16.57
CA THR A 339 -0.63 -15.96 -15.76
C THR A 339 -0.51 -14.92 -14.65
N SER A 340 -1.49 -14.83 -13.78
CA SER A 340 -1.51 -13.89 -12.67
C SER A 340 -1.78 -14.58 -11.34
N LEU A 341 -1.22 -14.02 -10.27
CA LEU A 341 -1.57 -14.36 -8.90
C LEU A 341 -1.83 -13.11 -8.05
N ARG A 342 -2.60 -13.28 -6.99
CA ARG A 342 -2.98 -12.19 -6.10
C ARG A 342 -1.94 -12.03 -5.00
N LEU A 343 -1.46 -10.81 -4.77
CA LEU A 343 -0.46 -10.54 -3.74
C LEU A 343 -0.95 -10.90 -2.33
N GLU A 344 -2.25 -10.78 -2.09
CA GLU A 344 -2.86 -11.10 -0.80
C GLU A 344 -2.67 -12.55 -0.37
N PHE A 345 -2.45 -13.46 -1.31
CA PHE A 345 -2.25 -14.89 -1.06
C PHE A 345 -0.78 -15.31 -1.04
N ILE A 346 0.15 -14.41 -1.31
CA ILE A 346 1.59 -14.66 -1.17
C ILE A 346 1.93 -14.66 0.32
N MET A 347 2.51 -15.77 0.81
CA MET A 347 2.87 -15.96 2.21
C MET A 347 4.36 -15.83 2.46
N ASP A 348 5.18 -16.19 1.46
CA ASP A 348 6.64 -16.15 1.54
C ASP A 348 7.23 -16.06 0.13
N LEU A 349 8.46 -15.55 0.00
CA LEU A 349 9.13 -15.36 -1.25
C LEU A 349 10.63 -15.52 -1.09
N GLN A 350 11.27 -16.22 -2.04
CA GLN A 350 12.72 -16.40 -2.13
C GLN A 350 13.19 -16.05 -3.53
N TYR A 351 14.40 -15.50 -3.66
CA TYR A 351 14.94 -15.04 -4.92
C TYR A 351 16.02 -15.97 -5.47
N TYR A 352 16.06 -16.09 -6.78
CA TYR A 352 17.05 -16.86 -7.51
C TYR A 352 17.49 -16.11 -8.75
N THR A 353 18.76 -16.26 -9.13
CA THR A 353 19.28 -15.73 -10.39
C THR A 353 18.99 -16.68 -11.55
N ALA A 354 19.05 -16.19 -12.78
CA ALA A 354 18.91 -17.04 -13.96
C ALA A 354 20.01 -18.16 -14.00
N GLN A 355 21.23 -17.87 -13.50
CA GLN A 355 22.30 -18.84 -13.40
C GLN A 355 21.98 -20.02 -12.48
N GLN A 356 21.10 -19.83 -11.50
CA GLN A 356 20.64 -20.91 -10.62
C GLN A 356 19.46 -21.66 -11.24
N VAL A 357 18.51 -20.93 -11.82
CA VAL A 357 17.24 -21.50 -12.28
C VAL A 357 17.39 -22.27 -13.60
N VAL A 358 18.11 -21.74 -14.58
CA VAL A 358 18.19 -22.37 -15.91
C VAL A 358 18.83 -23.75 -15.86
N PRO A 359 19.97 -23.97 -15.18
CA PRO A 359 20.52 -25.32 -15.02
C PRO A 359 19.58 -26.26 -14.24
N ALA A 360 18.93 -25.78 -13.19
CA ALA A 360 17.99 -26.59 -12.40
C ALA A 360 16.78 -27.03 -13.23
N LEU A 361 16.25 -26.17 -14.08
CA LEU A 361 15.19 -26.53 -15.04
C LEU A 361 15.67 -27.55 -16.07
N ALA A 362 16.88 -27.42 -16.59
CA ALA A 362 17.46 -28.35 -17.56
C ALA A 362 17.67 -29.75 -16.94
N GLU A 363 18.16 -29.84 -15.70
CA GLU A 363 18.33 -31.10 -14.96
C GLU A 363 16.97 -31.80 -14.73
N THR A 364 15.92 -31.02 -14.46
CA THR A 364 14.58 -31.54 -14.18
C THR A 364 13.74 -31.75 -15.42
N ALA A 365 14.16 -31.33 -16.60
CA ALA A 365 13.46 -31.51 -17.88
C ALA A 365 13.17 -32.97 -18.25
N ALA A 366 13.91 -33.93 -17.66
CA ALA A 366 13.67 -35.37 -17.84
C ALA A 366 12.50 -35.91 -16.96
N ILE A 367 12.00 -35.08 -16.01
CA ILE A 367 10.92 -35.47 -15.11
C ILE A 367 9.59 -35.16 -15.80
N GLN A 368 8.81 -36.21 -16.10
CA GLN A 368 7.46 -36.05 -16.62
C GLN A 368 6.63 -35.23 -15.59
N ALA A 369 6.00 -34.15 -16.04
CA ALA A 369 5.02 -33.45 -15.21
C ALA A 369 3.91 -34.43 -14.81
N PRO A 370 3.40 -34.36 -13.57
CA PRO A 370 2.39 -35.26 -13.10
C PRO A 370 1.17 -35.24 -14.04
N ALA A 371 0.68 -36.43 -14.41
CA ALA A 371 -0.45 -36.62 -15.31
C ALA A 371 -1.79 -36.00 -14.83
N ASP A 372 -1.82 -35.54 -13.60
CA ASP A 372 -3.00 -34.96 -12.94
C ASP A 372 -3.22 -33.47 -13.22
N SER A 373 -2.56 -32.90 -14.22
CA SER A 373 -2.87 -31.54 -14.65
C SER A 373 -4.25 -31.49 -15.30
N VAL A 374 -5.19 -30.84 -14.67
CA VAL A 374 -6.59 -30.69 -15.06
C VAL A 374 -6.79 -29.88 -16.38
N LEU A 375 -5.72 -29.43 -16.99
CA LEU A 375 -5.66 -28.80 -18.30
C LEU A 375 -5.60 -29.90 -19.38
N GLY A 376 -6.69 -30.64 -19.56
CA GLY A 376 -6.79 -31.79 -20.45
C GLY A 376 -5.89 -31.73 -21.69
N GLU A 377 -5.17 -32.82 -21.94
CA GLU A 377 -4.46 -33.21 -23.16
C GLU A 377 -3.19 -32.43 -23.60
N VAL A 378 -2.81 -31.32 -22.94
CA VAL A 378 -1.57 -30.65 -23.29
C VAL A 378 -0.46 -31.11 -22.35
N GLN A 379 0.44 -31.95 -22.89
CA GLN A 379 1.65 -32.31 -22.13
C GLN A 379 2.53 -31.06 -21.95
N PRO A 380 2.96 -30.77 -20.71
CA PRO A 380 3.83 -29.62 -20.47
C PRO A 380 5.15 -29.83 -21.21
N THR A 381 5.46 -28.88 -22.09
CA THR A 381 6.76 -28.83 -22.77
C THR A 381 7.71 -28.06 -21.90
N MET A 382 8.53 -28.76 -21.12
CA MET A 382 9.48 -28.09 -20.24
C MET A 382 10.48 -27.24 -21.02
N VAL A 383 10.82 -26.10 -20.45
CA VAL A 383 11.83 -25.19 -21.00
C VAL A 383 13.21 -25.75 -20.70
N ALA A 384 13.99 -25.97 -21.73
CA ALA A 384 15.33 -26.54 -21.58
C ALA A 384 16.46 -25.51 -21.72
N THR A 385 16.20 -24.35 -22.32
CA THR A 385 17.25 -23.37 -22.64
C THR A 385 16.89 -21.94 -22.26
N GLN A 386 17.90 -21.10 -22.06
CA GLN A 386 17.73 -19.67 -21.85
C GLN A 386 17.02 -19.00 -23.03
N ALA A 387 17.30 -19.43 -24.26
CA ALA A 387 16.68 -18.89 -25.47
C ALA A 387 15.18 -19.16 -25.54
N ASP A 388 14.73 -20.32 -25.05
CA ASP A 388 13.30 -20.61 -24.93
C ASP A 388 12.62 -19.66 -23.94
N ILE A 389 13.26 -19.45 -22.77
CA ILE A 389 12.79 -18.53 -21.74
C ILE A 389 12.67 -17.11 -22.29
N ASP A 390 13.72 -16.61 -22.94
CA ASP A 390 13.73 -15.24 -23.50
C ASP A 390 12.62 -15.07 -24.55
N GLY A 391 12.43 -16.07 -25.40
CA GLY A 391 11.33 -16.06 -26.36
C GLY A 391 9.95 -16.10 -25.71
N ASP A 392 9.77 -16.84 -24.62
CA ASP A 392 8.52 -16.90 -23.87
C ASP A 392 8.24 -15.59 -23.14
N LEU A 393 9.26 -14.97 -22.54
CA LEU A 393 9.14 -13.68 -21.88
C LEU A 393 8.74 -12.57 -22.86
N GLU A 394 9.31 -12.55 -24.05
CA GLU A 394 8.94 -11.58 -25.10
C GLU A 394 7.48 -11.77 -25.52
N ARG A 395 7.04 -13.01 -25.75
CA ARG A 395 5.66 -13.33 -26.08
C ARG A 395 4.70 -12.93 -24.95
N SER A 396 5.09 -13.18 -23.68
CA SER A 396 4.31 -12.79 -22.50
C SER A 396 4.11 -11.29 -22.44
N ARG A 397 5.19 -10.50 -22.58
CA ARG A 397 5.12 -9.02 -22.59
C ARG A 397 4.22 -8.50 -23.71
N ARG A 398 4.33 -9.07 -24.92
CA ARG A 398 3.46 -8.70 -26.05
C ARG A 398 1.99 -8.98 -25.74
N SER A 399 1.65 -10.11 -25.14
CA SER A 399 0.26 -10.42 -24.77
C SER A 399 -0.29 -9.51 -23.69
N MET A 400 0.55 -9.11 -22.74
CA MET A 400 0.14 -8.20 -21.69
C MET A 400 -0.37 -6.86 -22.23
N THR A 401 0.15 -6.37 -23.36
CA THR A 401 -0.30 -5.12 -23.98
C THR A 401 -1.76 -5.17 -24.47
N TYR A 402 -2.29 -6.37 -24.74
CA TYR A 402 -3.67 -6.59 -25.19
C TYR A 402 -4.57 -7.19 -24.10
N SER A 403 -4.10 -7.28 -22.89
CA SER A 403 -4.85 -7.83 -21.77
C SER A 403 -5.89 -6.82 -21.28
N TRP A 404 -7.17 -7.22 -21.23
CA TRP A 404 -8.22 -6.38 -20.66
C TRP A 404 -7.99 -6.14 -19.16
N GLY A 405 -7.50 -7.14 -18.48
CA GLY A 405 -7.29 -7.13 -17.06
C GLY A 405 -6.12 -7.95 -16.59
N VAL A 406 -6.39 -8.73 -15.58
CA VAL A 406 -5.42 -9.64 -14.96
C VAL A 406 -5.70 -11.10 -15.26
N SER A 407 -6.86 -11.39 -15.86
CA SER A 407 -7.21 -12.74 -16.25
C SER A 407 -6.39 -13.16 -17.47
N THR A 408 -5.84 -14.35 -17.37
CA THR A 408 -5.22 -15.06 -18.47
C THR A 408 -5.95 -16.38 -18.58
N THR A 409 -6.42 -16.70 -19.79
CA THR A 409 -7.05 -18.00 -19.99
C THR A 409 -6.00 -19.09 -19.85
N PRO A 410 -6.24 -20.13 -19.02
CA PRO A 410 -5.30 -21.25 -18.86
C PRO A 410 -4.96 -21.96 -20.18
N ASN A 411 -5.85 -21.85 -21.20
CA ASN A 411 -5.70 -22.44 -22.53
C ASN A 411 -4.78 -21.65 -23.46
N GLN A 412 -4.26 -20.51 -23.07
CA GLN A 412 -3.20 -19.81 -23.79
C GLN A 412 -1.83 -20.39 -23.45
N LEU A 413 -1.72 -21.71 -23.52
CA LEU A 413 -0.42 -22.37 -23.62
C LEU A 413 0.21 -21.88 -24.92
N TRP A 414 1.32 -21.22 -24.78
CA TRP A 414 2.06 -20.68 -25.91
C TRP A 414 2.52 -21.77 -26.82
N ASN A 415 1.89 -21.93 -27.98
CA ASN A 415 2.56 -22.55 -29.08
C ASN A 415 3.64 -21.58 -29.56
N ALA A 416 4.89 -21.97 -29.47
CA ALA A 416 6.06 -21.13 -29.79
C ALA A 416 5.95 -20.38 -31.13
N ASN A 417 5.11 -20.86 -32.04
CA ASN A 417 5.00 -20.38 -33.42
C ASN A 417 3.72 -19.56 -33.71
N GLN A 418 2.82 -19.36 -32.76
CA GLN A 418 1.58 -18.61 -33.01
C GLN A 418 1.41 -17.48 -31.97
N PRO A 419 1.15 -16.23 -32.41
CA PRO A 419 0.76 -15.16 -31.51
C PRO A 419 -0.56 -15.51 -30.81
N ALA A 420 -0.77 -15.04 -29.59
CA ALA A 420 -2.04 -15.18 -28.89
C ALA A 420 -3.18 -14.65 -29.77
N PRO A 421 -4.30 -15.38 -29.90
CA PRO A 421 -5.42 -14.91 -30.68
C PRO A 421 -5.98 -13.62 -30.07
N LEU A 422 -6.19 -12.61 -30.91
CA LEU A 422 -6.83 -11.36 -30.50
C LEU A 422 -8.32 -11.42 -30.85
N TYR A 423 -9.16 -11.23 -29.86
CA TYR A 423 -10.61 -11.08 -30.02
C TYR A 423 -10.91 -9.63 -30.35
N ARG A 424 -11.56 -9.41 -31.48
CA ARG A 424 -12.07 -8.08 -31.85
C ARG A 424 -13.47 -7.91 -31.27
N VAL A 425 -13.60 -7.02 -30.31
CA VAL A 425 -14.87 -6.70 -29.64
C VAL A 425 -15.38 -5.39 -30.16
N GLU A 426 -16.64 -5.37 -30.60
CA GLU A 426 -17.31 -4.14 -31.02
C GLU A 426 -18.60 -3.97 -30.21
N LEU A 427 -18.76 -2.76 -29.61
CA LEU A 427 -19.96 -2.38 -28.88
C LEU A 427 -20.55 -1.11 -29.49
N GLU A 428 -21.87 -1.08 -29.61
CA GLU A 428 -22.64 0.14 -29.85
C GLU A 428 -23.47 0.45 -28.60
N LEU A 429 -23.29 1.67 -28.06
CA LEU A 429 -23.95 2.15 -26.85
C LEU A 429 -24.75 3.41 -27.14
N THR A 430 -25.84 3.63 -26.41
CA THR A 430 -26.59 4.87 -26.42
C THR A 430 -26.58 5.53 -25.07
N TYR A 431 -26.46 6.86 -25.05
CA TYR A 431 -26.51 7.67 -23.84
C TYR A 431 -27.15 9.02 -24.14
N ASP A 432 -27.65 9.70 -23.12
CA ASP A 432 -28.12 11.08 -23.23
C ASP A 432 -26.92 12.03 -22.98
N PRO A 433 -26.43 12.77 -24.01
CA PRO A 433 -25.30 13.67 -23.83
C PRO A 433 -25.51 14.77 -22.79
N ALA A 434 -26.76 15.16 -22.55
CA ALA A 434 -27.10 16.25 -21.63
C ALA A 434 -27.05 15.80 -20.16
N THR A 435 -27.38 14.53 -19.87
CA THR A 435 -27.50 14.02 -18.50
C THR A 435 -26.52 12.92 -18.17
N GLU A 436 -25.98 12.23 -19.17
CA GLU A 436 -25.13 11.03 -19.00
C GLU A 436 -23.70 11.21 -19.54
N ALA A 437 -23.18 12.43 -19.58
CA ALA A 437 -21.81 12.71 -20.07
C ALA A 437 -20.74 11.92 -19.29
N ALA A 438 -20.93 11.70 -17.99
CA ALA A 438 -20.06 10.89 -17.14
C ALA A 438 -20.00 9.43 -17.57
N PHE A 439 -21.12 8.86 -18.08
CA PHE A 439 -21.14 7.51 -18.62
C PHE A 439 -20.21 7.38 -19.84
N ALA A 440 -20.31 8.31 -20.78
CA ALA A 440 -19.45 8.31 -21.97
C ALA A 440 -17.96 8.48 -21.61
N ALA A 441 -17.65 9.33 -20.63
CA ALA A 441 -16.29 9.49 -20.11
C ALA A 441 -15.78 8.19 -19.43
N GLY A 442 -16.63 7.51 -18.67
CA GLY A 442 -16.33 6.24 -18.05
C GLY A 442 -16.01 5.13 -19.08
N VAL A 443 -16.79 5.06 -20.16
CA VAL A 443 -16.55 4.11 -21.26
C VAL A 443 -15.18 4.38 -21.91
N ARG A 444 -14.86 5.65 -22.22
CA ARG A 444 -13.54 6.00 -22.81
C ARG A 444 -12.40 5.64 -21.86
N ALA A 445 -12.55 5.95 -20.58
CA ALA A 445 -11.54 5.62 -19.57
C ALA A 445 -11.33 4.11 -19.43
N ALA A 446 -12.39 3.31 -19.54
CA ALA A 446 -12.31 1.85 -19.47
C ALA A 446 -11.58 1.25 -20.67
N VAL A 447 -11.87 1.73 -21.87
CA VAL A 447 -11.23 1.24 -23.10
C VAL A 447 -9.74 1.61 -23.13
N GLY A 448 -9.39 2.84 -22.74
CA GLY A 448 -7.99 3.29 -22.67
C GLY A 448 -7.23 3.06 -23.97
N GLY A 449 -6.02 2.52 -23.86
CA GLY A 449 -5.14 2.21 -25.01
C GLY A 449 -5.48 0.91 -25.77
N LEU A 450 -6.50 0.14 -25.32
CA LEU A 450 -6.84 -1.15 -25.94
C LEU A 450 -7.68 -1.00 -27.21
N GLY A 451 -8.20 0.19 -27.46
CA GLY A 451 -9.08 0.41 -28.63
C GLY A 451 -9.50 1.86 -28.80
N THR A 452 -10.55 2.03 -29.58
CA THR A 452 -11.13 3.35 -29.92
C THR A 452 -12.55 3.48 -29.42
N VAL A 453 -12.91 4.70 -29.03
CA VAL A 453 -14.29 5.09 -28.67
C VAL A 453 -14.68 6.31 -29.49
N GLU A 454 -15.53 6.11 -30.46
CA GLU A 454 -16.03 7.18 -31.34
C GLU A 454 -17.41 7.65 -30.86
N SER A 455 -17.57 8.95 -30.66
CA SER A 455 -18.87 9.56 -30.40
C SER A 455 -19.50 10.00 -31.73
N VAL A 456 -20.73 9.57 -31.96
CA VAL A 456 -21.51 9.98 -33.12
C VAL A 456 -22.65 10.90 -32.70
N VAL A 457 -23.10 11.74 -33.61
CA VAL A 457 -24.26 12.60 -33.42
C VAL A 457 -25.43 11.77 -32.91
N ASN A 458 -26.25 12.29 -32.00
CA ASN A 458 -27.41 11.63 -31.35
C ASN A 458 -27.08 10.67 -30.19
N GLY A 459 -26.00 10.89 -29.45
CA GLY A 459 -25.76 10.16 -28.20
C GLY A 459 -25.43 8.68 -28.42
N ARG A 460 -24.73 8.35 -29.48
CA ARG A 460 -24.18 7.00 -29.72
C ARG A 460 -22.68 6.95 -29.51
N LEU A 461 -22.19 5.86 -28.92
CA LEU A 461 -20.78 5.53 -28.80
C LEU A 461 -20.50 4.23 -29.54
N TYR A 462 -19.50 4.24 -30.38
CA TYR A 462 -18.96 3.03 -31.00
C TYR A 462 -17.61 2.69 -30.35
N VAL A 463 -17.53 1.51 -29.78
CA VAL A 463 -16.33 0.99 -29.11
C VAL A 463 -15.77 -0.14 -29.93
N ARG A 464 -14.48 -0.08 -30.29
CA ARG A 464 -13.74 -1.15 -30.96
C ARG A 464 -12.47 -1.43 -30.21
N LEU A 465 -12.27 -2.66 -29.78
CA LEU A 465 -11.04 -3.09 -29.08
C LEU A 465 -10.57 -4.44 -29.53
N SER A 466 -9.27 -4.68 -29.29
CA SER A 466 -8.63 -5.97 -29.51
C SER A 466 -8.04 -6.45 -28.19
N VAL A 467 -8.47 -7.63 -27.73
CA VAL A 467 -8.07 -8.17 -26.44
C VAL A 467 -7.70 -9.65 -26.53
N THR A 468 -6.85 -10.10 -25.65
CA THR A 468 -6.44 -11.50 -25.55
C THR A 468 -7.46 -12.39 -24.85
N ASP A 469 -8.33 -11.83 -24.04
CA ASP A 469 -9.39 -12.54 -23.31
C ASP A 469 -10.64 -11.68 -23.12
N THR A 470 -11.81 -12.26 -23.34
CA THR A 470 -13.11 -11.59 -23.18
C THR A 470 -13.84 -11.98 -21.88
N VAL A 471 -13.35 -12.98 -21.15
CA VAL A 471 -14.05 -13.49 -19.94
C VAL A 471 -14.14 -12.41 -18.87
N GLU A 472 -13.05 -11.69 -18.66
CA GLU A 472 -12.99 -10.59 -17.66
C GLU A 472 -13.73 -9.34 -18.12
N MET A 473 -14.01 -9.18 -19.40
CA MET A 473 -14.85 -8.11 -19.94
C MET A 473 -16.35 -8.29 -19.64
N ARG A 474 -16.81 -9.53 -19.46
CA ARG A 474 -18.23 -9.82 -19.25
C ARG A 474 -18.87 -9.03 -18.10
N PRO A 475 -18.24 -8.94 -16.91
CA PRO A 475 -18.73 -8.09 -15.83
C PRO A 475 -18.86 -6.62 -16.24
N TRP A 476 -17.92 -6.11 -17.00
CA TRP A 476 -18.01 -4.74 -17.51
C TRP A 476 -19.14 -4.56 -18.51
N VAL A 477 -19.27 -5.44 -19.50
CA VAL A 477 -20.37 -5.40 -20.47
C VAL A 477 -21.73 -5.46 -19.76
N ARG A 478 -21.90 -6.29 -18.73
CA ARG A 478 -23.11 -6.33 -17.92
C ARG A 478 -23.40 -5.01 -17.21
N SER A 479 -22.37 -4.29 -16.78
CA SER A 479 -22.55 -2.96 -16.16
C SER A 479 -23.04 -1.91 -17.15
N LEU A 480 -22.95 -2.17 -18.46
CA LEU A 480 -23.46 -1.31 -19.54
C LEU A 480 -24.92 -1.62 -19.95
N TYR A 481 -25.55 -2.62 -19.32
CA TYR A 481 -26.95 -2.93 -19.60
C TYR A 481 -27.87 -1.73 -19.36
N GLY A 482 -28.83 -1.55 -20.25
CA GLY A 482 -29.64 -0.35 -20.34
C GLY A 482 -29.10 0.68 -21.33
N HIS A 483 -27.84 0.59 -21.74
CA HIS A 483 -27.20 1.45 -22.75
C HIS A 483 -26.75 0.67 -24.00
N LEU A 484 -26.59 -0.65 -23.90
CA LEU A 484 -26.04 -1.51 -24.94
C LEU A 484 -27.04 -1.74 -26.07
N VAL A 485 -26.67 -1.36 -27.29
CA VAL A 485 -27.45 -1.59 -28.52
C VAL A 485 -26.99 -2.86 -29.24
N HIS A 486 -25.64 -2.96 -29.40
CA HIS A 486 -25.04 -4.08 -30.13
C HIS A 486 -23.74 -4.51 -29.45
N CYS A 487 -23.42 -5.80 -29.54
CA CYS A 487 -22.17 -6.37 -29.04
C CYS A 487 -21.80 -7.58 -29.89
N THR A 488 -20.55 -7.56 -30.42
CA THR A 488 -19.95 -8.69 -31.13
C THR A 488 -18.58 -9.01 -30.59
N GLY A 489 -18.06 -10.19 -30.91
CA GLY A 489 -16.73 -10.61 -30.51
C GLY A 489 -16.59 -11.11 -29.07
N MET A 490 -17.70 -11.24 -28.33
CA MET A 490 -17.72 -11.76 -26.94
C MET A 490 -18.00 -13.27 -26.86
N ASP A 491 -18.02 -13.95 -27.99
CA ASP A 491 -18.54 -15.34 -28.11
C ASP A 491 -17.61 -16.40 -27.54
N HIS A 492 -16.44 -16.02 -27.05
CA HIS A 492 -15.54 -16.97 -26.39
C HIS A 492 -16.25 -17.63 -25.19
N GLY A 493 -16.50 -18.93 -25.31
CA GLY A 493 -17.24 -19.73 -24.32
C GLY A 493 -18.77 -19.52 -24.33
N GLY A 494 -19.37 -19.16 -25.47
CA GLY A 494 -20.81 -19.16 -25.65
C GLY A 494 -21.58 -18.04 -24.95
N PHE A 495 -20.94 -16.89 -24.70
CA PHE A 495 -21.59 -15.73 -24.11
C PHE A 495 -22.41 -14.98 -25.16
N THR A 496 -23.73 -14.92 -24.98
CA THR A 496 -24.60 -13.97 -25.70
C THR A 496 -25.38 -13.12 -24.72
N ILE A 497 -25.69 -11.88 -25.11
CA ILE A 497 -26.45 -10.95 -24.26
C ILE A 497 -27.82 -11.51 -23.94
N GLU A 498 -28.49 -12.13 -24.91
CA GLU A 498 -29.81 -12.71 -24.74
C GLU A 498 -29.82 -13.85 -23.70
N GLN A 499 -28.86 -14.76 -23.80
CA GLN A 499 -28.72 -15.84 -22.82
C GLN A 499 -28.38 -15.34 -21.43
N ASP A 500 -27.48 -14.36 -21.35
CA ASP A 500 -27.09 -13.75 -20.08
C ASP A 500 -28.28 -13.00 -19.45
N MET A 501 -29.02 -12.24 -20.24
CA MET A 501 -30.21 -11.54 -19.76
C MET A 501 -31.36 -12.50 -19.38
N ALA A 502 -31.48 -13.63 -20.07
CA ALA A 502 -32.44 -14.65 -19.68
C ALA A 502 -32.07 -15.36 -18.39
N ALA A 503 -30.77 -15.47 -18.09
CA ALA A 503 -30.26 -16.05 -16.86
C ALA A 503 -30.37 -15.09 -15.66
N LEU A 504 -30.43 -13.77 -15.88
CA LEU A 504 -30.57 -12.77 -14.80
C LEU A 504 -31.96 -12.89 -14.13
N ARG A 505 -31.94 -13.37 -12.89
CA ARG A 505 -33.15 -13.56 -12.07
C ARG A 505 -33.04 -12.72 -10.82
N THR A 506 -33.92 -11.76 -10.68
CA THR A 506 -33.91 -10.84 -9.54
C THR A 506 -34.69 -11.34 -8.33
N VAL A 507 -35.67 -12.25 -8.54
CA VAL A 507 -36.67 -12.54 -7.53
C VAL A 507 -36.78 -14.04 -7.18
N ALA A 508 -36.38 -14.95 -8.06
CA ALA A 508 -36.49 -16.38 -7.79
C ALA A 508 -35.12 -17.01 -7.64
N ALA A 509 -34.97 -17.86 -6.62
CA ALA A 509 -33.78 -18.70 -6.50
C ALA A 509 -33.56 -19.48 -7.81
N PRO A 510 -32.36 -19.49 -8.39
CA PRO A 510 -32.06 -20.37 -9.50
C PRO A 510 -32.23 -21.82 -9.05
N VAL A 511 -32.56 -22.71 -9.99
CA VAL A 511 -32.51 -24.14 -9.72
C VAL A 511 -31.11 -24.47 -9.16
N PRO A 512 -31.01 -25.13 -8.00
CA PRO A 512 -29.70 -25.52 -7.47
C PRO A 512 -28.95 -26.27 -8.57
N PRO A 513 -27.67 -25.95 -8.83
CA PRO A 513 -26.91 -26.69 -9.80
C PRO A 513 -26.87 -28.15 -9.38
N GLU A 514 -27.23 -29.05 -10.32
CA GLU A 514 -27.06 -30.50 -10.10
C GLU A 514 -25.59 -30.72 -9.71
N LYS A 515 -25.38 -31.19 -8.50
CA LYS A 515 -24.10 -31.40 -7.82
C LYS A 515 -23.02 -30.46 -8.36
N ALA A 516 -22.59 -29.49 -7.58
CA ALA A 516 -21.35 -28.84 -7.93
C ALA A 516 -20.35 -29.95 -8.22
N GLY A 517 -20.14 -30.22 -9.50
CA GLY A 517 -18.96 -30.95 -9.86
C GLY A 517 -17.88 -30.16 -9.12
N SER A 518 -17.23 -30.80 -8.16
CA SER A 518 -16.08 -30.20 -7.55
C SER A 518 -15.28 -29.73 -8.75
N PHE A 519 -15.30 -28.42 -9.02
CA PHE A 519 -14.31 -27.90 -9.95
C PHE A 519 -13.03 -28.43 -9.37
N PRO A 520 -12.30 -29.26 -10.11
CA PRO A 520 -11.04 -29.70 -9.63
C PRO A 520 -10.35 -28.42 -9.14
N PRO A 521 -9.80 -28.41 -7.94
CA PRO A 521 -9.10 -27.26 -7.44
C PRO A 521 -8.24 -26.82 -8.60
N ARG A 522 -8.37 -25.57 -9.06
CA ARG A 522 -7.61 -24.98 -10.19
C ARG A 522 -6.26 -25.62 -10.12
N ALA A 523 -5.83 -26.31 -11.19
CA ALA A 523 -4.64 -27.14 -11.14
C ALA A 523 -3.54 -26.34 -10.45
N VAL A 524 -3.26 -26.73 -9.24
CA VAL A 524 -2.29 -26.04 -8.39
C VAL A 524 -0.98 -26.60 -8.87
N TRP A 525 -0.32 -25.87 -9.74
CA TRP A 525 1.00 -26.24 -10.18
C TRP A 525 1.91 -26.24 -8.96
N ARG A 526 2.38 -27.42 -8.61
CA ARG A 526 3.32 -27.57 -7.51
C ARG A 526 4.71 -27.60 -8.10
N LEU A 527 5.61 -26.91 -7.40
CA LEU A 527 7.03 -27.05 -7.70
C LEU A 527 7.45 -28.52 -7.49
N PRO A 528 8.01 -29.21 -8.51
CA PRO A 528 8.56 -30.55 -8.33
C PRO A 528 9.61 -30.56 -7.22
N GLN A 529 9.63 -31.63 -6.43
CA GLN A 529 10.54 -31.73 -5.28
C GLN A 529 12.00 -31.66 -5.75
N GLU A 530 12.33 -32.32 -6.85
CA GLU A 530 13.67 -32.36 -7.43
C GLU A 530 14.14 -30.96 -7.86
N LEU A 531 13.25 -30.16 -8.43
CA LEU A 531 13.54 -28.78 -8.79
C LEU A 531 13.74 -27.92 -7.53
N ALA A 532 12.91 -28.12 -6.51
CA ALA A 532 13.09 -27.43 -5.22
C ALA A 532 14.44 -27.76 -4.60
N GLU A 533 14.82 -29.04 -4.57
CA GLU A 533 16.11 -29.49 -4.04
C GLU A 533 17.32 -28.99 -4.87
N ALA A 534 17.15 -28.88 -6.18
CA ALA A 534 18.20 -28.32 -7.04
C ALA A 534 18.41 -26.83 -6.76
N LEU A 535 17.34 -26.07 -6.54
CA LEU A 535 17.40 -24.64 -6.20
C LEU A 535 17.98 -24.41 -4.80
N ASP A 536 17.68 -25.28 -3.84
CA ASP A 536 18.15 -25.13 -2.44
C ASP A 536 19.66 -25.41 -2.29
N LYS A 537 20.34 -25.95 -3.31
CA LYS A 537 21.81 -26.15 -3.32
C LYS A 537 22.59 -24.85 -3.49
N GLY A 538 21.97 -23.77 -3.95
CA GLY A 538 22.59 -22.46 -4.17
C GLY A 538 22.42 -21.51 -2.99
N GLU A 539 23.25 -20.48 -2.91
CA GLU A 539 23.00 -19.35 -2.00
C GLU A 539 21.88 -18.48 -2.58
N ASN A 540 20.84 -18.24 -1.80
CA ASN A 540 19.73 -17.41 -2.21
C ASN A 540 20.16 -15.93 -2.26
N ALA A 541 19.72 -15.20 -3.27
CA ALA A 541 19.87 -13.76 -3.29
C ALA A 541 19.11 -13.16 -2.10
N ALA A 542 19.79 -12.38 -1.29
CA ALA A 542 19.17 -11.72 -0.14
C ALA A 542 18.66 -10.33 -0.56
N PHE A 543 17.47 -9.99 -0.14
CA PHE A 543 16.92 -8.64 -0.25
C PHE A 543 16.42 -8.19 1.12
N HIS A 544 16.79 -6.98 1.50
CA HIS A 544 16.29 -6.35 2.72
C HIS A 544 15.13 -5.41 2.38
N ASN A 545 13.93 -5.78 2.81
CA ASN A 545 12.75 -4.97 2.56
C ASN A 545 12.77 -3.70 3.40
N GLN A 546 12.82 -2.56 2.74
CA GLN A 546 13.01 -1.26 3.38
C GLN A 546 11.85 -0.83 4.29
N LEU A 547 10.64 -1.38 4.14
CA LEU A 547 9.52 -1.10 5.03
C LEU A 547 9.78 -1.53 6.49
N PHE A 548 10.69 -2.45 6.70
CA PHE A 548 11.11 -2.90 8.03
C PHE A 548 12.42 -2.30 8.48
N HIS A 549 12.83 -1.20 7.86
CA HIS A 549 14.05 -0.52 8.28
C HIS A 549 13.87 0.15 9.65
N GLU A 550 14.98 0.26 10.40
CA GLU A 550 15.02 0.77 11.78
C GLU A 550 14.41 2.16 11.92
N ASN A 551 14.61 3.05 10.93
CA ASN A 551 14.08 4.42 10.97
C ASN A 551 12.54 4.48 11.04
N PHE A 552 11.85 3.39 10.66
CA PHE A 552 10.40 3.26 10.75
C PHE A 552 9.94 2.54 12.01
N SER A 553 10.88 1.98 12.80
CA SER A 553 10.58 1.17 13.97
C SER A 553 10.28 2.03 15.21
N ILE A 554 9.52 1.45 16.12
CA ILE A 554 9.25 2.08 17.42
C ILE A 554 10.53 2.32 18.24
N TYR A 555 11.55 1.48 18.06
CA TYR A 555 12.85 1.66 18.69
C TYR A 555 13.45 3.01 18.32
N TYR A 556 13.48 3.34 17.03
CA TYR A 556 14.02 4.60 16.55
C TYR A 556 13.29 5.81 17.13
N TYR A 557 11.95 5.77 17.12
CA TYR A 557 11.15 6.88 17.65
C TYR A 557 11.37 7.10 19.14
N LEU A 558 11.42 6.02 19.93
CA LEU A 558 11.71 6.09 21.34
C LEU A 558 13.11 6.61 21.61
N MET A 559 14.11 6.11 20.89
CA MET A 559 15.49 6.60 21.00
C MET A 559 15.60 8.08 20.67
N ALA A 560 14.96 8.52 19.59
CA ALA A 560 14.95 9.92 19.21
C ALA A 560 14.30 10.80 20.28
N ASP A 561 13.13 10.38 20.82
CA ASP A 561 12.44 11.11 21.88
C ASP A 561 13.29 11.22 23.17
N VAL A 562 13.97 10.15 23.58
CA VAL A 562 14.86 10.16 24.75
C VAL A 562 16.08 11.03 24.49
N PHE A 563 16.68 10.92 23.31
CA PHE A 563 17.85 11.71 22.93
C PHE A 563 17.56 13.21 22.93
N VAL A 564 16.44 13.63 22.38
CA VAL A 564 15.99 15.05 22.37
C VAL A 564 15.85 15.56 23.81
N GLN A 565 15.22 14.77 24.70
CA GLN A 565 15.03 15.17 26.10
C GLN A 565 16.34 15.24 26.87
N LEU A 566 17.28 14.33 26.59
CA LEU A 566 18.60 14.34 27.24
C LEU A 566 19.48 15.47 26.68
N SER A 567 19.39 15.77 25.40
CA SER A 567 20.10 16.88 24.78
C SER A 567 19.62 18.25 25.28
N ALA A 568 18.34 18.38 25.61
CA ALA A 568 17.79 19.61 26.23
C ALA A 568 18.34 19.85 27.66
N ALA A 569 18.80 18.79 28.32
CA ALA A 569 19.47 18.84 29.62
C ALA A 569 21.01 18.77 29.47
N GLU A 570 21.54 19.08 28.31
CA GLU A 570 22.98 19.03 28.01
C GLU A 570 23.75 19.96 28.96
N ASN A 571 24.89 19.46 29.46
CA ASN A 571 25.72 20.08 30.49
C ASN A 571 25.24 19.98 31.93
N ALA A 572 24.17 19.22 32.23
CA ALA A 572 23.88 18.87 33.61
C ALA A 572 25.02 18.01 34.19
N VAL A 573 25.66 18.52 35.26
CA VAL A 573 26.74 17.85 35.94
C VAL A 573 26.17 16.99 37.08
N PHE A 574 26.58 15.72 37.09
CA PHE A 574 26.13 14.74 38.06
C PHE A 574 27.30 14.28 38.94
N SER A 575 27.08 14.17 40.24
CA SER A 575 28.13 13.72 41.19
C SER A 575 28.40 12.22 41.12
N SER A 576 27.68 11.44 40.36
CA SER A 576 27.91 10.01 40.12
C SER A 576 27.29 9.51 38.84
N ARG A 577 27.93 8.47 38.26
CA ARG A 577 27.39 7.77 37.09
C ARG A 577 25.96 7.20 37.29
N GLN A 578 25.63 6.83 38.54
CA GLN A 578 24.31 6.35 38.89
C GLN A 578 23.24 7.46 38.77
N LYS A 579 23.55 8.70 39.09
CA LYS A 579 22.65 9.82 38.93
C LYS A 579 22.36 10.11 37.45
N VAL A 580 23.36 9.97 36.55
CA VAL A 580 23.14 10.05 35.09
C VAL A 580 22.22 8.96 34.63
N ARG A 581 22.43 7.73 35.09
CA ARG A 581 21.58 6.60 34.75
C ARG A 581 20.12 6.81 35.19
N ASN A 582 19.90 7.34 36.38
CA ASN A 582 18.56 7.64 36.87
C ASN A 582 17.87 8.71 35.98
N ALA A 583 18.64 9.72 35.55
CA ALA A 583 18.10 10.75 34.65
C ALA A 583 17.72 10.14 33.29
N ILE A 584 18.52 9.22 32.74
CA ILE A 584 18.18 8.49 31.51
C ILE A 584 16.89 7.67 31.70
N GLU A 585 16.76 6.95 32.83
CA GLU A 585 15.55 6.17 33.12
C GLU A 585 14.32 7.06 33.23
N GLU A 586 14.41 8.24 33.87
CA GLU A 586 13.32 9.20 33.94
C GLU A 586 12.86 9.64 32.54
N LYS A 587 13.80 10.02 31.67
CA LYS A 587 13.46 10.47 30.30
C LYS A 587 12.92 9.33 29.46
N LEU A 588 13.42 8.12 29.65
CA LEU A 588 12.90 6.93 28.99
C LEU A 588 11.47 6.61 29.45
N GLU A 589 11.18 6.76 30.73
CA GLU A 589 9.83 6.61 31.27
C GLU A 589 8.83 7.60 30.63
N ILE A 590 9.23 8.87 30.51
CA ILE A 590 8.41 9.90 29.84
C ILE A 590 8.15 9.55 28.37
N ALA A 591 9.17 9.09 27.66
CA ALA A 591 9.04 8.69 26.26
C ALA A 591 8.13 7.46 26.10
N LEU A 592 8.28 6.45 26.97
CA LEU A 592 7.48 5.24 26.96
C LEU A 592 6.00 5.48 27.29
N GLN A 593 5.69 6.47 28.14
CA GLN A 593 4.31 6.83 28.44
C GLN A 593 3.45 7.10 27.20
N LYS A 594 4.03 7.70 26.17
CA LYS A 594 3.33 7.99 24.90
C LYS A 594 2.85 6.72 24.20
N TYR A 595 3.52 5.61 24.43
CA TYR A 595 3.29 4.33 23.72
C TYR A 595 2.76 3.23 24.64
N ARG A 596 2.59 3.50 25.95
CA ARG A 596 2.24 2.49 26.96
C ARG A 596 0.91 1.80 26.68
N THR A 597 -0.06 2.48 26.08
CA THR A 597 -1.33 1.87 25.67
C THR A 597 -1.19 0.94 24.47
N GLN A 598 -0.07 1.00 23.77
CA GLN A 598 0.22 0.26 22.55
C GLN A 598 1.22 -0.89 22.79
N LEU A 599 1.96 -0.87 23.90
CA LEU A 599 3.04 -1.81 24.20
C LEU A 599 2.65 -2.78 25.30
N GLY A 600 3.06 -4.03 25.14
CA GLY A 600 3.00 -5.04 26.20
C GLY A 600 4.11 -4.85 27.23
N THR A 601 3.87 -5.31 28.45
CA THR A 601 4.85 -5.20 29.54
C THR A 601 6.20 -5.83 29.18
N GLU A 602 6.20 -6.97 28.49
CA GLU A 602 7.44 -7.64 28.07
C GLU A 602 8.17 -6.84 26.99
N THR A 603 7.42 -6.31 26.01
CA THR A 603 7.95 -5.47 24.95
C THR A 603 8.47 -4.16 25.51
N GLU A 604 7.73 -3.50 26.39
CA GLU A 604 8.18 -2.29 27.09
C GLU A 604 9.48 -2.53 27.85
N ASN A 605 9.59 -3.64 28.59
CA ASN A 605 10.79 -3.98 29.34
C ASN A 605 12.00 -4.29 28.43
N ALA A 606 11.76 -4.92 27.26
CA ALA A 606 12.81 -5.17 26.28
C ALA A 606 13.32 -3.86 25.65
N LEU A 607 12.43 -2.99 25.20
CA LEU A 607 12.75 -1.67 24.66
C LEU A 607 13.49 -0.82 25.70
N ARG A 608 13.00 -0.80 26.93
CA ARG A 608 13.64 -0.08 28.05
C ARG A 608 15.09 -0.52 28.27
N ARG A 609 15.34 -1.83 28.32
CA ARG A 609 16.69 -2.35 28.51
C ARG A 609 17.65 -1.98 27.39
N GLU A 610 17.20 -2.09 26.13
CA GLU A 610 18.06 -1.83 24.98
C GLU A 610 18.37 -0.35 24.83
N ILE A 611 17.35 0.51 24.94
CA ILE A 611 17.53 1.96 24.85
C ILE A 611 18.35 2.49 26.01
N PHE A 612 18.10 1.99 27.23
CA PHE A 612 18.89 2.34 28.39
C PHE A 612 20.35 1.95 28.24
N LYS A 613 20.62 0.74 27.73
CA LYS A 613 21.98 0.25 27.47
C LYS A 613 22.73 1.15 26.48
N LEU A 614 22.04 1.61 25.44
CA LEU A 614 22.63 2.52 24.45
C LEU A 614 23.04 3.84 25.13
N PHE A 615 22.10 4.54 25.76
CA PHE A 615 22.35 5.89 26.31
C PHE A 615 23.17 5.90 27.59
N SER A 616 23.25 4.81 28.35
CA SER A 616 24.11 4.67 29.53
C SER A 616 25.52 4.22 29.21
N GLY A 617 25.85 4.00 27.94
CA GLY A 617 27.19 3.60 27.46
C GLY A 617 28.20 4.75 27.50
N ASP A 618 29.46 4.39 27.33
CA ASP A 618 30.58 5.35 27.38
C ASP A 618 30.58 6.34 26.21
N THR A 619 29.79 6.05 25.15
CA THR A 619 29.59 6.96 24.03
C THR A 619 28.85 8.25 24.47
N PHE A 620 28.02 8.16 25.49
CA PHE A 620 27.14 9.26 25.94
C PHE A 620 27.49 9.76 27.33
N ILE A 621 28.15 8.98 28.21
CA ILE A 621 28.48 9.41 29.54
C ILE A 621 29.97 9.76 29.57
N GLN A 622 30.29 11.02 29.88
CA GLN A 622 31.65 11.49 30.10
C GLN A 622 31.93 11.64 31.60
N GLU A 623 33.11 11.18 32.00
CA GLU A 623 33.70 11.43 33.32
C GLU A 623 34.66 12.61 33.20
N THR A 624 34.43 13.64 33.98
CA THR A 624 35.31 14.80 34.10
C THR A 624 35.77 14.90 35.56
N GLU A 625 36.90 15.51 35.81
CA GLU A 625 37.41 15.76 37.16
C GLU A 625 37.55 17.27 37.35
N GLU A 626 36.86 17.80 38.35
CA GLU A 626 36.88 19.21 38.69
C GLU A 626 37.16 19.32 40.20
N ASP A 627 38.16 20.11 40.61
CA ASP A 627 38.55 20.26 41.99
C ASP A 627 38.87 18.92 42.73
N GLY A 628 39.45 17.93 42.03
CA GLY A 628 39.75 16.62 42.60
C GLY A 628 38.52 15.72 42.82
N GLN A 629 37.31 16.12 42.36
CA GLN A 629 36.11 15.32 42.43
C GLN A 629 35.69 14.86 41.05
N LYS A 630 35.38 13.56 40.94
CA LYS A 630 34.84 13.01 39.72
C LYS A 630 33.42 13.49 39.46
N GLN A 631 33.19 14.06 38.32
CA GLN A 631 31.89 14.51 37.85
C GLN A 631 31.51 13.73 36.60
N TYR A 632 30.23 13.57 36.34
CA TYR A 632 29.68 12.84 35.19
C TYR A 632 28.74 13.74 34.45
N VAL A 633 28.90 13.81 33.14
CA VAL A 633 28.02 14.56 32.25
C VAL A 633 27.45 13.61 31.21
N TRP A 634 26.16 13.68 30.96
CA TRP A 634 25.60 13.06 29.80
C TRP A 634 25.80 14.01 28.65
N LYS A 635 26.58 13.58 27.72
CA LYS A 635 26.93 14.38 26.56
C LYS A 635 27.28 13.46 25.40
N PHE A 636 26.80 13.76 24.25
CA PHE A 636 27.24 13.06 23.07
C PHE A 636 28.68 13.49 22.77
N LYS A 637 29.66 12.60 22.96
CA LYS A 637 31.10 12.91 22.93
C LYS A 637 31.60 13.61 21.67
N CYS A 638 30.87 13.45 20.55
CA CYS A 638 31.20 14.05 19.27
C CYS A 638 30.48 15.37 19.02
N ALA A 639 29.78 15.92 20.02
CA ALA A 639 28.87 17.01 19.76
C ALA A 639 29.00 18.12 20.81
N HIS A 640 29.45 19.31 20.41
CA HIS A 640 29.19 20.54 21.11
C HIS A 640 27.93 21.17 20.48
N GLY A 641 26.83 21.25 21.25
CA GLY A 641 25.62 22.00 20.85
C GLY A 641 24.88 21.44 19.66
N VAL A 642 24.69 20.12 19.58
CA VAL A 642 23.86 19.52 18.52
C VAL A 642 22.45 19.38 19.06
N GLU A 643 21.53 20.12 18.47
CA GLU A 643 20.12 19.78 18.52
C GLU A 643 19.89 18.62 17.57
N PHE A 644 19.65 17.43 18.10
CA PHE A 644 19.22 16.28 17.33
C PHE A 644 17.71 16.37 17.16
N TYR A 645 17.30 16.73 15.98
CA TYR A 645 15.88 16.67 15.64
C TYR A 645 15.58 15.28 15.05
N ARG A 646 14.34 14.83 15.27
CA ARG A 646 13.81 13.64 14.64
C ARG A 646 14.00 13.63 13.12
N ASP A 647 14.14 14.80 12.53
CA ASP A 647 14.18 15.10 11.11
C ASP A 647 15.60 15.13 10.50
N VAL A 648 16.63 14.85 11.29
CA VAL A 648 18.04 14.87 10.82
C VAL A 648 18.38 13.64 9.98
N VAL A 649 17.57 12.58 10.06
CA VAL A 649 17.77 11.38 9.25
C VAL A 649 17.44 11.70 7.79
N PRO A 650 18.38 11.46 6.85
CA PRO A 650 18.11 11.66 5.44
C PRO A 650 16.90 10.84 4.96
N LEU A 651 16.30 11.30 3.89
CA LEU A 651 15.30 10.51 3.18
C LEU A 651 16.00 9.31 2.52
N CYS A 652 15.51 8.10 2.78
CA CYS A 652 16.03 6.90 2.16
C CYS A 652 15.58 6.75 0.69
N ALA A 653 16.19 5.84 -0.04
CA ALA A 653 15.87 5.59 -1.43
C ALA A 653 14.38 5.25 -1.65
N LEU A 654 13.78 4.48 -0.74
CA LEU A 654 12.37 4.13 -0.77
C LEU A 654 11.46 5.37 -0.68
N GLU A 655 11.76 6.28 0.25
CA GLU A 655 11.01 7.51 0.47
C GLU A 655 11.14 8.46 -0.73
N LEU A 656 12.35 8.64 -1.24
CA LEU A 656 12.62 9.47 -2.42
C LEU A 656 11.93 8.90 -3.67
N ARG A 657 11.95 7.60 -3.84
CA ARG A 657 11.29 6.90 -4.93
C ARG A 657 9.77 7.07 -4.86
N PHE A 658 9.20 7.01 -3.66
CA PHE A 658 7.79 7.29 -3.45
C PHE A 658 7.43 8.72 -3.85
N LEU A 659 8.18 9.72 -3.40
CA LEU A 659 7.96 11.12 -3.75
C LEU A 659 8.07 11.35 -5.26
N LEU A 660 9.02 10.68 -5.93
CA LEU A 660 9.14 10.73 -7.39
C LEU A 660 7.90 10.14 -8.08
N THR A 661 7.40 9.00 -7.59
CA THR A 661 6.20 8.35 -8.13
C THR A 661 4.95 9.23 -7.91
N LEU A 662 4.84 9.84 -6.74
CA LEU A 662 3.78 10.79 -6.42
C LEU A 662 3.76 11.98 -7.39
N LEU A 663 4.93 12.55 -7.70
CA LEU A 663 5.02 13.69 -8.62
C LEU A 663 4.59 13.36 -10.06
N GLN A 664 4.64 12.09 -10.46
CA GLN A 664 4.19 11.64 -11.77
C GLN A 664 2.67 11.40 -11.85
N ASP A 665 2.00 11.28 -10.71
CA ASP A 665 0.55 11.13 -10.68
C ASP A 665 -0.15 12.46 -11.00
N GLU A 666 -1.15 12.40 -11.88
CA GLU A 666 -1.91 13.58 -12.31
C GLU A 666 -2.57 14.34 -11.15
N LYS A 667 -2.90 13.65 -10.06
CA LYS A 667 -3.53 14.26 -8.89
C LYS A 667 -2.57 15.08 -8.04
N ALA A 668 -1.25 14.94 -8.23
CA ALA A 668 -0.26 15.76 -7.53
C ALA A 668 -0.49 17.27 -7.75
N ARG A 669 -1.02 17.66 -8.92
CA ARG A 669 -1.36 19.08 -9.24
C ARG A 669 -2.47 19.66 -8.34
N LEU A 670 -3.26 18.81 -7.68
CA LEU A 670 -4.31 19.28 -6.77
C LEU A 670 -3.71 19.75 -5.43
N PHE A 671 -2.60 19.16 -5.04
CA PHE A 671 -1.92 19.43 -3.77
C PHE A 671 -0.81 20.47 -3.89
N PHE A 672 -0.07 20.43 -5.00
CA PHE A 672 1.13 21.23 -5.19
C PHE A 672 0.98 22.23 -6.34
N THR A 673 1.44 23.42 -6.11
CA THR A 673 1.66 24.40 -7.17
C THR A 673 2.75 23.93 -8.13
N GLU A 674 2.85 24.55 -9.30
CA GLU A 674 3.91 24.21 -10.26
C GLU A 674 5.31 24.51 -9.72
N ALA A 675 5.47 25.59 -8.96
CA ALA A 675 6.73 25.96 -8.31
C ALA A 675 7.16 24.89 -7.28
N GLU A 676 6.24 24.43 -6.43
CA GLU A 676 6.51 23.38 -5.45
C GLU A 676 6.90 22.06 -6.12
N ARG A 677 6.19 21.65 -7.18
CA ARG A 677 6.52 20.46 -7.94
C ARG A 677 7.91 20.55 -8.59
N ALA A 678 8.26 21.72 -9.13
CA ALA A 678 9.58 21.94 -9.70
C ALA A 678 10.70 21.85 -8.65
N VAL A 679 10.48 22.38 -7.44
CA VAL A 679 11.42 22.28 -6.32
C VAL A 679 11.58 20.83 -5.89
N LEU A 680 10.48 20.09 -5.68
CA LEU A 680 10.52 18.66 -5.32
C LEU A 680 11.28 17.84 -6.38
N ALA A 681 10.95 18.02 -7.66
CA ALA A 681 11.59 17.30 -8.76
C ALA A 681 13.11 17.59 -8.81
N ARG A 682 13.51 18.87 -8.59
CA ARG A 682 14.92 19.26 -8.53
C ARG A 682 15.66 18.61 -7.36
N LEU A 683 15.07 18.63 -6.16
CA LEU A 683 15.69 18.08 -4.96
C LEU A 683 15.87 16.56 -5.07
N ILE A 684 14.87 15.86 -5.57
CA ILE A 684 14.91 14.40 -5.77
C ILE A 684 15.86 14.05 -6.92
N GLY A 685 15.81 14.78 -8.04
CA GLY A 685 16.68 14.55 -9.19
C GLY A 685 18.17 14.86 -8.95
N GLY A 686 18.48 15.69 -7.96
CA GLY A 686 19.84 16.01 -7.53
C GLY A 686 20.53 14.92 -6.71
N GLN A 687 19.84 13.81 -6.39
CA GLN A 687 20.43 12.73 -5.60
C GLN A 687 21.37 11.88 -6.46
N SER A 688 22.37 11.29 -5.78
CA SER A 688 23.44 10.51 -6.43
C SER A 688 22.99 9.16 -6.99
N CYS A 689 21.84 8.66 -6.59
CA CYS A 689 21.26 7.41 -7.09
C CYS A 689 20.25 7.68 -8.21
N ARG A 690 20.32 6.91 -9.29
CA ARG A 690 19.28 6.91 -10.32
C ARG A 690 18.00 6.29 -9.75
N LEU A 691 17.12 7.14 -9.26
CA LEU A 691 15.80 6.72 -8.79
C LEU A 691 14.85 6.57 -9.99
N GLN A 692 14.08 5.49 -9.98
CA GLN A 692 12.98 5.28 -10.90
C GLN A 692 11.67 5.25 -10.11
N PRO A 693 10.56 5.75 -10.65
CA PRO A 693 9.26 5.59 -10.02
C PRO A 693 8.91 4.11 -9.87
N PHE A 694 7.96 3.79 -9.00
CA PHE A 694 7.49 2.41 -8.87
C PHE A 694 6.76 1.99 -10.15
N PRO A 695 7.20 0.89 -10.81
CA PRO A 695 6.57 0.38 -12.03
C PRO A 695 5.29 -0.41 -11.68
N VAL A 696 4.24 0.30 -11.26
CA VAL A 696 2.94 -0.27 -10.93
C VAL A 696 1.93 0.22 -11.95
N GLU A 697 1.28 -0.70 -12.65
CA GLU A 697 0.24 -0.37 -13.62
C GLU A 697 -1.15 -0.45 -13.00
N TYR A 698 -1.90 0.65 -13.09
CA TYR A 698 -3.30 0.71 -12.68
C TYR A 698 -4.19 0.37 -13.88
N ILE A 699 -4.79 -0.81 -13.82
CA ILE A 699 -5.71 -1.29 -14.84
C ILE A 699 -7.16 -1.14 -14.37
N HIS A 700 -8.08 -1.05 -15.31
CA HIS A 700 -9.51 -1.01 -15.14
C HIS A 700 -10.05 0.14 -14.35
N ARG A 701 -10.33 1.08 -15.09
CA ARG A 701 -11.09 2.25 -14.71
C ARG A 701 -12.57 2.07 -15.07
N VAL A 702 -13.05 0.85 -14.89
CA VAL A 702 -14.40 0.43 -15.29
C VAL A 702 -15.50 1.31 -14.74
N ASP A 703 -15.26 1.93 -13.59
CA ASP A 703 -16.24 2.79 -12.93
C ASP A 703 -15.78 4.25 -12.87
N ARG A 704 -14.72 4.62 -13.58
CA ARG A 704 -14.18 5.97 -13.54
C ARG A 704 -15.15 6.94 -14.21
N CYS A 705 -15.80 7.78 -13.41
CA CYS A 705 -16.77 8.78 -13.86
C CYS A 705 -16.13 10.13 -14.18
N CYS A 706 -14.97 10.43 -13.58
CA CYS A 706 -14.31 11.73 -13.67
C CYS A 706 -12.81 11.57 -13.91
N ALA A 707 -12.25 12.38 -14.77
CA ALA A 707 -10.80 12.55 -14.84
C ALA A 707 -10.34 13.48 -13.71
N PRO A 708 -9.12 13.32 -13.17
CA PRO A 708 -8.56 14.30 -12.23
C PRO A 708 -8.54 15.72 -12.82
N ALA A 709 -8.46 15.82 -14.14
CA ALA A 709 -8.51 17.08 -14.87
C ALA A 709 -9.82 17.86 -14.67
N ASP A 710 -10.91 17.19 -14.29
CA ASP A 710 -12.20 17.83 -14.09
C ASP A 710 -12.32 18.59 -12.76
N VAL A 711 -11.32 18.43 -11.87
CA VAL A 711 -11.27 19.12 -10.58
C VAL A 711 -10.37 20.35 -10.70
N ASP A 712 -10.94 21.53 -10.45
CA ASP A 712 -10.21 22.78 -10.39
C ASP A 712 -9.29 22.83 -9.16
N SER A 713 -7.99 23.03 -9.35
CA SER A 713 -7.00 23.04 -8.27
C SER A 713 -7.23 24.18 -7.25
N ALA A 714 -7.72 25.36 -7.71
CA ALA A 714 -8.03 26.45 -6.80
C ALA A 714 -9.26 26.16 -5.94
N VAL A 715 -10.29 25.54 -6.51
CA VAL A 715 -11.45 25.06 -5.75
C VAL A 715 -11.01 24.03 -4.71
N PHE A 716 -10.16 23.08 -5.11
CA PHE A 716 -9.66 22.03 -4.22
C PHE A 716 -8.85 22.60 -3.05
N SER A 717 -7.90 23.48 -3.33
CA SER A 717 -7.07 24.13 -2.30
C SER A 717 -7.91 24.98 -1.33
N ASN A 718 -8.86 25.78 -1.84
CA ASN A 718 -9.73 26.59 -0.98
C ASN A 718 -10.62 25.72 -0.08
N LEU A 719 -11.09 24.58 -0.56
CA LEU A 719 -11.86 23.64 0.24
C LEU A 719 -11.01 23.00 1.35
N LEU A 720 -9.76 22.60 1.03
CA LEU A 720 -8.83 22.09 2.05
C LEU A 720 -8.58 23.13 3.13
N GLN A 721 -8.30 24.38 2.74
CA GLN A 721 -8.09 25.46 3.68
C GLN A 721 -9.33 25.68 4.58
N GLY A 722 -10.54 25.67 3.99
CA GLY A 722 -11.79 25.81 4.74
C GLY A 722 -12.03 24.66 5.72
N ILE A 723 -11.68 23.43 5.36
CA ILE A 723 -11.77 22.26 6.24
C ILE A 723 -10.75 22.37 7.39
N HIS A 724 -9.50 22.75 7.10
CA HIS A 724 -8.47 22.89 8.14
C HIS A 724 -8.78 24.02 9.12
N SER A 725 -9.21 25.16 8.60
CA SER A 725 -9.53 26.32 9.45
C SER A 725 -10.88 26.23 10.16
N GLY A 726 -11.78 25.34 9.74
CA GLY A 726 -13.14 25.27 10.30
C GLY A 726 -13.99 26.49 9.95
N THR A 727 -13.79 27.05 8.76
CA THR A 727 -14.52 28.22 8.30
C THR A 727 -15.67 27.85 7.36
N LYS A 728 -16.75 28.65 7.42
CA LYS A 728 -17.85 28.51 6.45
C LYS A 728 -17.33 28.82 5.05
N MET A 729 -17.92 28.16 4.06
CA MET A 729 -17.55 28.29 2.66
C MET A 729 -18.73 28.75 1.82
N ARG A 730 -18.51 29.77 0.99
CA ARG A 730 -19.45 30.17 -0.05
C ARG A 730 -19.10 29.42 -1.32
N LEU A 731 -20.03 28.54 -1.75
CA LEU A 731 -19.85 27.71 -2.94
C LEU A 731 -20.76 28.20 -4.06
N THR A 732 -20.22 28.39 -5.25
CA THR A 732 -20.96 28.63 -6.48
C THR A 732 -20.94 27.37 -7.32
N LEU A 733 -22.10 26.82 -7.62
CA LEU A 733 -22.26 25.61 -8.41
C LEU A 733 -22.24 25.90 -9.92
N THR A 734 -22.00 24.87 -10.73
CA THR A 734 -22.03 24.96 -12.20
C THR A 734 -23.36 25.47 -12.75
N GLY A 735 -24.49 25.23 -12.04
CA GLY A 735 -25.81 25.77 -12.33
C GLY A 735 -26.02 27.26 -11.93
N GLY A 736 -24.97 27.96 -11.46
CA GLY A 736 -25.01 29.38 -11.09
C GLY A 736 -25.57 29.65 -9.68
N GLN A 737 -26.04 28.66 -8.97
CA GLN A 737 -26.51 28.80 -7.59
C GLN A 737 -25.32 29.05 -6.65
N THR A 738 -25.47 30.01 -5.74
CA THR A 738 -24.47 30.33 -4.70
C THR A 738 -25.08 30.18 -3.33
N MET A 739 -24.46 29.36 -2.47
CA MET A 739 -24.94 29.06 -1.11
C MET A 739 -23.75 28.97 -0.15
N VAL A 740 -24.06 29.07 1.15
CA VAL A 740 -23.09 28.93 2.24
C VAL A 740 -23.22 27.52 2.84
N TYR A 741 -22.06 26.90 3.02
CA TYR A 741 -21.93 25.54 3.54
C TYR A 741 -20.83 25.44 4.58
N LEU A 742 -20.96 24.44 5.45
CA LEU A 742 -19.97 24.02 6.44
C LEU A 742 -19.25 22.78 5.86
N PRO A 743 -18.00 22.92 5.39
CA PRO A 743 -17.27 21.79 4.81
C PRO A 743 -16.81 20.86 5.94
N ILE A 744 -16.91 19.55 5.72
CA ILE A 744 -16.61 18.53 6.73
C ILE A 744 -15.35 17.76 6.37
N TRP A 745 -15.37 17.07 5.23
CA TRP A 745 -14.27 16.27 4.67
C TRP A 745 -14.35 16.21 3.16
N LEU A 746 -13.22 15.94 2.52
CA LEU A 746 -13.16 15.49 1.15
C LEU A 746 -13.20 13.95 1.10
N LEU A 747 -14.23 13.41 0.49
CA LEU A 747 -14.36 11.99 0.25
C LEU A 747 -13.79 11.65 -1.13
N TYR A 748 -12.91 10.68 -1.19
CA TYR A 748 -12.35 10.18 -2.44
C TYR A 748 -12.75 8.72 -2.64
N SER A 749 -13.20 8.40 -3.83
CA SER A 749 -13.41 7.03 -4.27
C SER A 749 -12.26 6.60 -5.19
N SER A 750 -11.40 5.73 -4.73
CA SER A 750 -10.32 5.16 -5.56
C SER A 750 -10.87 4.43 -6.79
N ARG A 751 -12.10 3.95 -6.71
CA ARG A 751 -12.79 3.25 -7.77
C ARG A 751 -13.26 4.18 -8.89
N THR A 752 -13.99 5.25 -8.55
CA THR A 752 -14.55 6.18 -9.55
C THR A 752 -13.60 7.31 -9.91
N GLY A 753 -12.56 7.53 -9.12
CA GLY A 753 -11.68 8.68 -9.22
C GLY A 753 -12.33 10.01 -8.80
N GLU A 754 -13.53 9.95 -8.22
CA GLU A 754 -14.32 11.13 -7.89
C GLU A 754 -14.02 11.65 -6.49
N PHE A 755 -13.87 12.97 -6.41
CA PHE A 755 -13.89 13.68 -5.14
C PHE A 755 -15.28 14.23 -4.86
N ARG A 756 -15.75 14.07 -3.62
CA ARG A 756 -17.00 14.66 -3.12
C ARG A 756 -16.72 15.42 -1.84
N LEU A 757 -17.36 16.57 -1.69
CA LEU A 757 -17.36 17.33 -0.45
C LEU A 757 -18.49 16.83 0.45
N ALA A 758 -18.16 16.33 1.64
CA ALA A 758 -19.13 16.16 2.71
C ALA A 758 -19.37 17.52 3.35
N LEU A 759 -20.64 17.92 3.44
CA LEU A 759 -21.02 19.26 3.87
C LEU A 759 -22.36 19.28 4.60
N GLN A 760 -22.57 20.35 5.36
CA GLN A 760 -23.86 20.76 5.89
C GLN A 760 -24.22 22.11 5.27
N ARG A 761 -25.47 22.31 4.91
CA ARG A 761 -25.97 23.61 4.48
C ARG A 761 -26.10 24.52 5.70
N ASP A 762 -25.55 25.74 5.62
CA ASP A 762 -25.65 26.72 6.72
C ASP A 762 -27.11 27.06 7.01
N GLY A 763 -27.45 27.11 8.30
CA GLY A 763 -28.83 27.37 8.76
C GLY A 763 -29.81 26.21 8.54
N ALA A 764 -29.36 25.03 8.11
CA ALA A 764 -30.22 23.87 7.91
C ALA A 764 -29.61 22.61 8.55
N ALA A 765 -30.47 21.68 8.98
CA ALA A 765 -30.02 20.37 9.50
C ALA A 765 -29.65 19.38 8.35
N ALA A 766 -29.64 19.84 7.09
CA ALA A 766 -29.43 18.98 5.93
C ALA A 766 -27.93 18.77 5.66
N PHE A 767 -27.52 17.52 5.66
CA PHE A 767 -26.20 17.09 5.22
C PHE A 767 -26.23 16.59 3.76
N GLY A 768 -25.09 16.59 3.12
CA GLY A 768 -25.01 16.11 1.74
C GLY A 768 -23.59 15.75 1.32
N LEU A 769 -23.50 15.10 0.14
CA LEU A 769 -22.28 14.74 -0.57
C LEU A 769 -22.31 15.40 -1.93
N LEU A 770 -21.49 16.41 -2.14
CA LEU A 770 -21.46 17.20 -3.38
C LEU A 770 -20.22 16.83 -4.21
N PRO A 771 -20.37 16.34 -5.45
CA PRO A 771 -19.25 16.15 -6.37
C PRO A 771 -18.48 17.44 -6.61
N LEU A 772 -17.14 17.42 -6.54
CA LEU A 772 -16.33 18.61 -6.77
C LEU A 772 -16.46 19.15 -8.20
N SER A 773 -16.72 18.29 -9.16
CA SER A 773 -16.98 18.67 -10.56
C SER A 773 -18.17 19.63 -10.74
N LEU A 774 -19.08 19.67 -9.75
CA LEU A 774 -20.23 20.58 -9.74
C LEU A 774 -19.91 21.93 -9.07
N ILE A 775 -18.75 22.11 -8.49
CA ILE A 775 -18.35 23.33 -7.80
C ILE A 775 -17.50 24.16 -8.75
N LYS A 776 -18.04 25.30 -9.17
CA LYS A 776 -17.34 26.28 -10.03
C LYS A 776 -16.41 27.17 -9.24
N GLN A 777 -16.77 27.53 -8.01
CA GLN A 777 -15.99 28.41 -7.16
C GLN A 777 -16.22 28.10 -5.69
N ALA A 778 -15.16 28.12 -4.90
CA ALA A 778 -15.20 28.01 -3.45
C ALA A 778 -14.46 29.21 -2.84
N ARG A 779 -15.08 29.89 -1.87
CA ARG A 779 -14.47 31.00 -1.13
C ARG A 779 -14.65 30.78 0.36
N SER A 780 -13.58 30.84 1.13
CA SER A 780 -13.63 30.84 2.59
C SER A 780 -14.27 32.14 3.09
N MET A 781 -15.01 32.02 4.17
CA MET A 781 -15.57 33.14 4.93
C MET A 781 -14.80 33.27 6.25
N GLU A 782 -14.88 34.43 6.89
CA GLU A 782 -14.23 34.66 8.19
C GLU A 782 -14.95 33.96 9.35
N GLU A 783 -16.17 33.48 9.11
CA GLU A 783 -17.00 32.85 10.12
C GLU A 783 -16.59 31.40 10.36
N HIS A 784 -16.28 31.07 11.61
CA HIS A 784 -15.97 29.71 12.06
C HIS A 784 -17.23 28.96 12.52
N PHE A 785 -17.15 27.62 12.50
CA PHE A 785 -18.19 26.75 13.03
C PHE A 785 -17.61 25.64 13.90
N ASP A 786 -18.44 25.04 14.76
CA ASP A 786 -18.03 23.88 15.57
C ASP A 786 -17.93 22.62 14.70
N GLN A 787 -16.72 22.33 14.25
CA GLN A 787 -16.43 21.17 13.42
C GLN A 787 -16.78 19.85 14.12
N ALA A 788 -16.53 19.74 15.42
CA ALA A 788 -16.79 18.49 16.14
C ALA A 788 -18.30 18.21 16.22
N GLN A 789 -19.12 19.24 16.42
CA GLN A 789 -20.58 19.12 16.40
C GLN A 789 -21.09 18.71 15.01
N VAL A 790 -20.61 19.38 13.98
CA VAL A 790 -21.04 19.12 12.59
C VAL A 790 -20.64 17.71 12.16
N ARG A 791 -19.42 17.25 12.52
CA ARG A 791 -18.95 15.89 12.24
C ARG A 791 -19.77 14.82 12.94
N ARG A 792 -20.17 15.05 14.21
CA ARG A 792 -21.10 14.15 14.93
C ARG A 792 -22.47 14.08 14.22
N GLY A 793 -23.00 15.25 13.84
CA GLY A 793 -24.27 15.31 13.10
C GLY A 793 -24.22 14.58 11.75
N PHE A 794 -23.10 14.74 11.01
CA PHE A 794 -22.88 14.01 9.75
C PHE A 794 -22.78 12.50 9.96
N ALA A 795 -22.10 12.04 11.00
CA ALA A 795 -21.99 10.62 11.31
C ALA A 795 -23.38 10.01 11.62
N GLN A 796 -24.21 10.73 12.39
CA GLN A 796 -25.58 10.32 12.68
C GLN A 796 -26.44 10.28 11.41
N TRP A 797 -26.42 11.36 10.62
CA TRP A 797 -27.13 11.40 9.33
C TRP A 797 -26.73 10.24 8.41
N LYS A 798 -25.44 9.93 8.34
CA LYS A 798 -24.94 8.81 7.54
C LYS A 798 -25.47 7.46 8.05
N ALA A 799 -25.53 7.28 9.38
CA ALA A 799 -26.08 6.07 9.99
C ALA A 799 -27.58 5.93 9.67
N ASP A 800 -28.33 7.02 9.80
CA ASP A 800 -29.79 7.05 9.56
C ASP A 800 -30.16 6.84 8.09
N THR A 801 -29.26 7.18 7.17
CA THR A 801 -29.44 7.02 5.71
C THR A 801 -28.76 5.77 5.13
N THR A 802 -28.15 4.94 5.98
CA THR A 802 -27.58 3.66 5.58
C THR A 802 -28.68 2.59 5.55
N VAL A 803 -28.76 1.89 4.43
CA VAL A 803 -29.72 0.81 4.20
C VAL A 803 -28.98 -0.49 3.89
N GLY A 804 -29.61 -1.62 4.18
CA GLY A 804 -29.06 -2.94 3.91
C GLY A 804 -29.83 -3.66 2.80
N VAL A 805 -29.12 -4.35 1.90
CA VAL A 805 -29.70 -5.25 0.92
C VAL A 805 -29.16 -6.65 1.12
N THR A 806 -30.03 -7.66 1.16
CA THR A 806 -29.61 -9.06 1.26
C THR A 806 -29.74 -9.75 -0.08
N VAL A 807 -28.61 -10.27 -0.57
CA VAL A 807 -28.55 -11.11 -1.77
C VAL A 807 -28.15 -12.54 -1.39
N CYS A 808 -28.71 -13.48 -2.12
CA CYS A 808 -28.44 -14.91 -1.96
C CYS A 808 -27.72 -15.45 -3.19
N PHE A 809 -26.85 -16.44 -3.01
CA PHE A 809 -26.17 -17.11 -4.11
C PHE A 809 -25.69 -18.50 -3.67
N TYR A 810 -25.52 -19.42 -4.64
CA TYR A 810 -24.87 -20.70 -4.40
C TYR A 810 -23.36 -20.58 -4.65
N ASP A 811 -22.57 -21.37 -3.90
CA ASP A 811 -21.13 -21.42 -4.11
C ASP A 811 -20.77 -22.27 -5.35
N GLN A 812 -20.99 -21.69 -6.49
CA GLN A 812 -20.63 -22.25 -7.79
C GLN A 812 -19.69 -21.30 -8.54
N LYS A 813 -18.76 -21.84 -9.33
CA LYS A 813 -17.77 -21.05 -10.07
C LYS A 813 -17.02 -20.03 -9.20
N ASN A 814 -16.71 -20.43 -7.98
CA ASN A 814 -16.03 -19.57 -6.99
C ASN A 814 -16.80 -18.27 -6.68
N MET A 815 -18.15 -18.35 -6.68
CA MET A 815 -19.01 -17.17 -6.51
C MET A 815 -18.83 -16.53 -5.14
N ALA A 816 -18.62 -17.36 -4.10
CA ALA A 816 -18.40 -16.86 -2.75
C ALA A 816 -17.17 -15.93 -2.69
N ASP A 817 -16.02 -16.37 -3.19
CA ASP A 817 -14.82 -15.55 -3.21
C ASP A 817 -15.01 -14.28 -4.06
N ARG A 818 -15.65 -14.40 -5.22
CA ARG A 818 -15.88 -13.27 -6.12
C ARG A 818 -16.80 -12.22 -5.52
N MET A 819 -17.95 -12.61 -4.96
CA MET A 819 -18.94 -11.71 -4.36
C MET A 819 -18.40 -11.07 -3.08
N LEU A 820 -17.83 -11.87 -2.19
CA LEU A 820 -17.32 -11.37 -0.92
C LEU A 820 -16.15 -10.43 -1.10
N THR A 821 -15.36 -10.65 -2.13
CA THR A 821 -14.26 -9.76 -2.50
C THR A 821 -14.73 -8.46 -3.12
N GLU A 822 -15.69 -8.52 -4.07
CA GLU A 822 -16.23 -7.31 -4.70
C GLU A 822 -16.79 -6.36 -3.63
N PHE A 823 -17.45 -6.91 -2.62
CA PHE A 823 -18.02 -6.15 -1.52
C PHE A 823 -17.11 -6.10 -0.27
N ALA A 824 -15.81 -6.48 -0.37
CA ALA A 824 -14.88 -6.36 0.75
C ALA A 824 -14.80 -4.95 1.34
N PRO A 825 -14.78 -3.86 0.56
CA PRO A 825 -14.75 -2.51 1.08
C PRO A 825 -16.06 -2.03 1.72
N TRP A 826 -17.11 -2.83 1.66
CA TRP A 826 -18.43 -2.45 2.17
C TRP A 826 -18.70 -3.08 3.53
N GLU A 827 -19.47 -2.40 4.34
CA GLU A 827 -20.04 -3.03 5.52
C GLU A 827 -20.97 -4.14 5.09
N LYS A 828 -20.75 -5.35 5.58
CA LYS A 828 -21.48 -6.52 5.15
C LYS A 828 -21.59 -7.58 6.22
N VAL A 829 -22.62 -8.39 6.10
CA VAL A 829 -22.81 -9.63 6.86
C VAL A 829 -22.94 -10.77 5.88
N CYS A 830 -22.14 -11.81 6.04
CA CYS A 830 -22.26 -13.02 5.23
C CYS A 830 -22.59 -14.21 6.10
N ARG A 831 -23.67 -14.92 5.79
CA ARG A 831 -24.08 -16.15 6.45
C ARG A 831 -24.02 -17.31 5.45
N PHE A 832 -23.37 -18.38 5.84
CA PHE A 832 -23.41 -19.62 5.09
C PHE A 832 -24.52 -20.51 5.65
N VAL A 833 -25.41 -20.98 4.79
CA VAL A 833 -26.46 -21.93 5.10
C VAL A 833 -26.06 -23.28 4.49
N PRO A 834 -25.82 -24.31 5.30
CA PRO A 834 -25.42 -25.62 4.80
C PRO A 834 -26.44 -26.25 3.84
N ALA A 835 -25.96 -27.12 2.96
CA ALA A 835 -26.75 -27.83 1.98
C ALA A 835 -27.96 -28.60 2.59
N ASP A 836 -27.73 -29.25 3.68
CA ASP A 836 -28.74 -30.03 4.41
C ASP A 836 -29.92 -29.17 4.90
N THR A 837 -29.66 -27.91 5.23
CA THR A 837 -30.67 -26.96 5.69
C THR A 837 -31.50 -26.41 4.55
N VAL A 838 -30.91 -26.31 3.36
CA VAL A 838 -31.53 -25.74 2.16
C VAL A 838 -32.21 -26.80 1.30
N GLY A 839 -31.89 -28.07 1.51
CA GLY A 839 -32.39 -29.19 0.71
C GLY A 839 -31.90 -29.22 -0.73
N SER A 840 -30.84 -28.45 -1.04
CA SER A 840 -30.35 -28.21 -2.41
C SER A 840 -29.10 -29.00 -2.79
N GLY A 841 -28.56 -29.79 -1.89
CA GLY A 841 -27.27 -30.47 -2.11
C GLY A 841 -26.02 -29.56 -2.16
N ILE A 842 -26.21 -28.24 -2.17
CA ILE A 842 -25.15 -27.23 -2.19
C ILE A 842 -25.46 -26.13 -1.17
N GLY A 843 -24.42 -25.68 -0.46
CA GLY A 843 -24.54 -24.59 0.49
C GLY A 843 -24.92 -23.25 -0.17
N GLN A 844 -25.75 -22.50 0.52
CA GLN A 844 -26.21 -21.17 0.12
C GLN A 844 -25.51 -20.09 0.97
N TYR A 845 -25.06 -19.03 0.32
CA TYR A 845 -24.61 -17.83 1.01
C TYR A 845 -25.73 -16.78 1.02
N ARG A 846 -25.85 -16.08 2.15
CA ARG A 846 -26.68 -14.87 2.29
C ARG A 846 -25.76 -13.72 2.65
N LEU A 847 -25.64 -12.76 1.75
CA LEU A 847 -24.79 -11.60 1.90
C LEU A 847 -25.65 -10.33 2.04
N THR A 848 -25.64 -9.72 3.23
CA THR A 848 -26.24 -8.41 3.46
C THR A 848 -25.16 -7.34 3.29
N ILE A 849 -25.40 -6.40 2.39
CA ILE A 849 -24.52 -5.29 2.06
C ILE A 849 -25.16 -4.02 2.59
N TYR A 850 -24.46 -3.29 3.46
CA TYR A 850 -24.91 -2.01 3.97
C TYR A 850 -24.30 -0.87 3.15
N TYR A 851 -25.13 0.07 2.71
CA TYR A 851 -24.70 1.16 1.85
C TYR A 851 -25.53 2.42 2.11
N HIS A 852 -24.96 3.59 1.86
CA HIS A 852 -25.67 4.85 1.91
C HIS A 852 -26.66 4.93 0.73
N GLN A 853 -27.87 5.44 0.95
CA GLN A 853 -28.94 5.49 -0.05
C GLN A 853 -28.50 6.08 -1.39
N SER A 854 -27.64 7.10 -1.39
CA SER A 854 -27.09 7.69 -2.62
C SER A 854 -26.18 6.76 -3.44
N GLN A 855 -25.77 5.62 -2.90
CA GLN A 855 -24.92 4.63 -3.56
C GLN A 855 -25.72 3.47 -4.19
N GLY A 856 -27.06 3.53 -4.15
CA GLY A 856 -27.91 2.45 -4.62
C GLY A 856 -27.65 2.04 -6.07
N GLU A 857 -27.50 3.00 -6.97
CA GLU A 857 -27.15 2.73 -8.38
C GLU A 857 -25.80 2.03 -8.54
N GLU A 858 -24.84 2.39 -7.74
CA GLU A 858 -23.54 1.78 -7.75
C GLU A 858 -23.59 0.32 -7.28
N VAL A 859 -24.30 0.05 -6.19
CA VAL A 859 -24.53 -1.31 -5.69
C VAL A 859 -25.28 -2.14 -6.72
N ALA A 860 -26.30 -1.59 -7.36
CA ALA A 860 -27.04 -2.26 -8.42
C ALA A 860 -26.14 -2.64 -9.60
N ARG A 861 -25.30 -1.71 -10.09
CA ARG A 861 -24.34 -1.98 -11.18
C ARG A 861 -23.31 -3.05 -10.80
N ARG A 862 -22.88 -3.08 -9.55
CA ARG A 862 -21.96 -4.13 -9.04
C ARG A 862 -22.63 -5.50 -9.02
N LEU A 863 -23.86 -5.57 -8.55
CA LEU A 863 -24.63 -6.81 -8.54
C LEU A 863 -24.87 -7.33 -9.95
N LEU A 864 -25.22 -6.45 -10.92
CA LEU A 864 -25.41 -6.82 -12.32
C LEU A 864 -24.21 -7.56 -12.93
N ARG A 865 -22.98 -7.29 -12.47
CA ARG A 865 -21.77 -7.97 -12.96
C ARG A 865 -21.79 -9.48 -12.78
N TYR A 866 -22.58 -9.96 -11.81
CA TYR A 866 -22.66 -11.39 -11.48
C TYR A 866 -23.71 -12.13 -12.30
N GLY A 867 -24.50 -11.42 -13.12
CA GLY A 867 -25.50 -12.05 -13.99
C GLY A 867 -26.51 -12.86 -13.18
N GLY A 868 -26.83 -14.06 -13.67
CA GLY A 868 -27.84 -14.93 -13.08
C GLY A 868 -27.41 -15.74 -11.85
N TYR A 869 -26.24 -15.44 -11.26
CA TYR A 869 -25.70 -16.22 -10.15
C TYR A 869 -26.18 -15.79 -8.76
N PHE A 870 -26.98 -14.73 -8.65
CA PHE A 870 -27.56 -14.27 -7.39
C PHE A 870 -29.04 -13.94 -7.53
N TRP A 871 -29.72 -13.81 -6.39
CA TRP A 871 -31.10 -13.31 -6.29
C TRP A 871 -31.27 -12.50 -5.01
N PHE A 872 -32.27 -11.64 -4.95
CA PHE A 872 -32.58 -10.86 -3.76
C PHE A 872 -33.35 -11.71 -2.74
N ALA A 873 -32.99 -11.60 -1.45
CA ALA A 873 -33.78 -12.20 -0.38
C ALA A 873 -35.15 -11.51 -0.19
N GLU A 874 -35.18 -10.21 -0.47
CA GLU A 874 -36.34 -9.35 -0.35
C GLU A 874 -36.73 -8.83 -1.76
N PRO A 875 -37.77 -9.35 -2.37
CA PRO A 875 -38.22 -8.95 -3.72
C PRO A 875 -38.61 -7.48 -3.84
N ASP A 876 -39.13 -6.90 -2.76
CA ASP A 876 -39.61 -5.51 -2.73
C ASP A 876 -38.52 -4.48 -2.46
N HIS A 877 -37.26 -4.92 -2.33
CA HIS A 877 -36.15 -4.01 -2.10
C HIS A 877 -35.94 -3.06 -3.29
N PRO A 878 -35.73 -1.72 -3.08
CA PRO A 878 -35.61 -0.74 -4.18
C PRO A 878 -34.54 -1.09 -5.25
N LEU A 879 -33.44 -1.72 -4.85
CA LEU A 879 -32.41 -2.17 -5.81
C LEU A 879 -32.91 -3.26 -6.76
N CYS A 880 -33.84 -4.11 -6.32
CA CYS A 880 -34.47 -5.10 -7.17
C CYS A 880 -35.25 -4.42 -8.30
N ALA A 881 -36.01 -3.37 -7.99
CA ALA A 881 -36.72 -2.56 -8.98
C ALA A 881 -35.71 -1.87 -9.93
N THR A 882 -34.64 -1.26 -9.42
CA THR A 882 -33.59 -0.60 -10.23
C THR A 882 -32.98 -1.57 -11.26
N ILE A 883 -32.60 -2.77 -10.82
CA ILE A 883 -32.00 -3.80 -11.71
C ILE A 883 -33.05 -4.27 -12.73
N THR A 884 -34.29 -4.50 -12.29
CA THR A 884 -35.37 -4.94 -13.16
C THR A 884 -35.68 -3.91 -14.24
N ASP A 885 -35.69 -2.63 -13.92
CA ASP A 885 -35.93 -1.56 -14.90
C ASP A 885 -34.74 -1.41 -15.87
N CYS A 886 -33.53 -1.59 -15.41
CA CYS A 886 -32.37 -1.65 -16.27
C CYS A 886 -32.47 -2.80 -17.28
N MET A 887 -32.90 -3.98 -16.84
CA MET A 887 -33.11 -5.14 -17.70
C MET A 887 -34.27 -4.95 -18.68
N LYS A 888 -35.39 -4.33 -18.26
CA LYS A 888 -36.51 -3.98 -19.14
C LYS A 888 -36.06 -3.06 -20.26
N ARG A 889 -35.31 -1.99 -19.93
CA ARG A 889 -34.73 -1.08 -20.93
C ARG A 889 -33.83 -1.83 -21.91
N GLN A 890 -32.97 -2.71 -21.42
CA GLN A 890 -32.08 -3.50 -22.27
C GLN A 890 -32.86 -4.42 -23.23
N ARG A 891 -33.89 -5.14 -22.74
CA ARG A 891 -34.73 -6.00 -23.56
C ARG A 891 -35.45 -5.23 -24.67
N GLN A 892 -36.03 -4.06 -24.35
CA GLN A 892 -36.68 -3.19 -25.33
C GLN A 892 -35.68 -2.75 -26.43
N ARG A 893 -34.45 -2.44 -26.09
CA ARG A 893 -33.42 -2.06 -27.06
C ARG A 893 -33.03 -3.23 -27.95
N SER A 894 -32.78 -4.41 -27.41
CA SER A 894 -32.46 -5.61 -28.17
C SER A 894 -33.60 -6.06 -29.11
N GLN A 895 -34.88 -5.90 -28.70
CA GLN A 895 -36.03 -6.19 -29.55
C GLN A 895 -36.16 -5.22 -30.71
N ARG A 896 -35.98 -3.92 -30.49
CA ARG A 896 -35.99 -2.92 -31.58
C ARG A 896 -34.92 -3.21 -32.63
N GLN A 897 -33.74 -3.63 -32.21
CA GLN A 897 -32.65 -3.98 -33.15
C GLN A 897 -33.04 -5.16 -34.07
N ARG A 898 -33.67 -6.21 -33.55
CA ARG A 898 -34.14 -7.34 -34.36
C ARG A 898 -35.11 -6.91 -35.46
N LEU A 899 -35.96 -5.96 -35.17
CA LEU A 899 -36.93 -5.40 -36.16
C LEU A 899 -36.23 -4.63 -37.30
N TYR A 900 -35.04 -4.09 -37.06
CA TYR A 900 -34.25 -3.35 -38.07
C TYR A 900 -33.26 -4.24 -38.85
N THR A 901 -32.88 -5.40 -38.35
CA THR A 901 -31.89 -6.29 -39.00
C THR A 901 -32.51 -7.42 -39.81
N GLU A 902 -33.75 -7.79 -39.58
CA GLU A 902 -34.45 -8.85 -40.32
C GLU A 902 -34.84 -8.56 -41.78
N PRO A 903 -35.05 -7.30 -42.23
CA PRO A 903 -35.44 -7.08 -43.63
C PRO A 903 -34.33 -7.29 -44.68
N GLU A 904 -33.07 -7.32 -44.32
CA GLU A 904 -31.98 -7.45 -45.30
C GLU A 904 -31.44 -8.87 -45.54
N ARG A 905 -31.92 -9.88 -44.79
CA ARG A 905 -31.56 -11.30 -45.02
C ARG A 905 -32.53 -12.06 -45.96
N SER A 906 -33.57 -11.41 -46.44
CA SER A 906 -34.53 -12.01 -47.36
C SER A 906 -34.51 -11.40 -48.78
N ARG A 907 -33.38 -10.81 -49.21
CA ARG A 907 -33.17 -10.42 -50.59
C ARG A 907 -31.83 -10.94 -51.11
#